data_d30da49af3d25d07a39939ff4c00bae8
#
_entry.id   d30da49af3d25d07a39939ff4c00bae8
#
_cell.length_a   1.000
_cell.length_b   1.000
_cell.length_c   1.000
_cell.angle_alpha   90.00
_cell.angle_beta   90.00
_cell.angle_gamma   90.00
#
_symmetry.space_group_name_H-M   'P 1'
#
loop_
_entity.id
_entity.type
_entity.pdbx_description
1 polymer ?
#
loop_
_entity_poly.entity_id
_entity_poly.type
_entity_poly.pdbx_seq_one_letter_code
_entity_poly.pdbx_strand_id
1 'polypeptide(L)'
;MKNISGVDVTDRQPSVRGGTGWTYGVGSRCLILVDGMSVLTPGSGEINWNMIPMENVDQVEVLKGASSVLYGSSALNGLIHVKTKRPGLDPVTQVNVQGGLYGKPRQDGTPLYGGLDLSHSRRIKNFDLTVGANTFLDDGYRQDNYNRRVRVGGNLTYHDPRVQGLNYGVNVNYLYNDYTGFFIWRSPEEPYIQSPLANMGRRENTFYIDPFLNYTNSEKGTTHRFKGRFFHRGSRIITHTTDKSLFDITNNMGFDISSVPEIINMAQNWQTELLPTFLPYLPEVMNGKVSGLMGELGKLGNHFFPTATSADYMDLISWVMGRTPLPDKNNVGAWLVDAMKPMEKKAPEATDHTYSYNLDYQFSKKFEHSQLTVGGTYERIHADSKVTGQHSSDNVATFLQYDHKFIDRLNVSVGVRLEYYRVDDFYREAETKIFGAKVPVKPVFRGGLNYELGEYSFIRASFGQGYRYPSVTEKFILKDIGGVGAFPNAELKAEQGYNAELGFKQGYKFGNLKGFIDVAGFYTRYKDMIEFRFGLFNNKTFDYIDGLSKLFNAFSSGDGLGIGAQFTNVGRAEIYGVDLSTSGVYEFNRDTRLAYTFGYVYTNPIDMDVDSRNAEEEANDDLMAMRSKSNDSKYLKYRQKHSVKGVFDLEWKQFNIGTNMSWKSKTLAVDYFMVDERTKAEPNLMDYMRSMLFGNLHDYWAENNKGYFVMDMRVGMKVTKNIHVQGLVNNLLNKRYSARPMDVGAPRTFILQVGANF
;
A
#
# COMPACT_ATOMS: atom_id res chain seq x y z
N MET A 1 -12.40 -1.68 -8.06
CA MET A 1 -11.04 -2.10 -8.44
C MET A 1 -10.77 -3.57 -8.22
N LYS A 2 -11.16 -4.17 -7.11
CA LYS A 2 -10.98 -5.63 -6.87
C LYS A 2 -11.53 -6.51 -8.00
N ASN A 3 -12.46 -6.01 -8.80
CA ASN A 3 -13.14 -6.74 -9.88
C ASN A 3 -12.49 -6.57 -11.26
N ILE A 4 -11.44 -5.76 -11.39
CA ILE A 4 -10.76 -5.52 -12.68
C ILE A 4 -9.64 -6.55 -12.84
N SER A 5 -9.59 -7.22 -14.00
CA SER A 5 -8.51 -8.14 -14.35
C SER A 5 -7.16 -7.44 -14.25
N GLY A 6 -6.16 -8.12 -13.69
CA GLY A 6 -4.79 -7.59 -13.55
C GLY A 6 -4.62 -6.46 -12.55
N VAL A 7 -5.65 -6.09 -11.79
CA VAL A 7 -5.55 -5.06 -10.74
C VAL A 7 -5.85 -5.68 -9.39
N ASP A 8 -4.89 -5.71 -8.50
CA ASP A 8 -5.03 -6.19 -7.13
C ASP A 8 -4.78 -5.04 -6.13
N VAL A 9 -5.29 -5.20 -4.92
CA VAL A 9 -5.03 -4.26 -3.81
C VAL A 9 -4.60 -5.07 -2.60
N THR A 10 -3.39 -4.81 -2.10
CA THR A 10 -2.86 -5.40 -0.87
C THR A 10 -2.48 -4.27 0.07
N ASP A 11 -3.03 -4.27 1.28
CA ASP A 11 -2.83 -3.20 2.27
C ASP A 11 -2.94 -1.78 1.67
N ARG A 12 -4.04 -1.52 0.95
CA ARG A 12 -4.33 -0.25 0.26
C ARG A 12 -3.42 0.07 -0.92
N GLN A 13 -2.41 -0.74 -1.22
CA GLN A 13 -1.55 -0.54 -2.40
C GLN A 13 -2.11 -1.28 -3.61
N PRO A 14 -2.42 -0.58 -4.71
CA PRO A 14 -2.80 -1.22 -5.95
C PRO A 14 -1.58 -1.82 -6.62
N SER A 15 -1.75 -3.00 -7.13
CA SER A 15 -0.78 -3.73 -7.94
C SER A 15 -1.39 -4.01 -9.29
N VAL A 16 -0.79 -3.48 -10.34
CA VAL A 16 -1.17 -3.80 -11.71
C VAL A 16 -0.23 -4.89 -12.21
N ARG A 17 -0.80 -6.05 -12.58
CA ARG A 17 -0.07 -7.21 -13.13
C ARG A 17 1.12 -7.65 -12.25
N GLY A 18 0.94 -7.62 -10.92
CA GLY A 18 1.99 -8.02 -9.98
C GLY A 18 3.15 -7.04 -9.81
N GLY A 19 3.06 -5.84 -10.39
CA GLY A 19 4.13 -4.83 -10.35
C GLY A 19 4.44 -4.29 -8.95
N THR A 20 3.51 -4.36 -8.02
CA THR A 20 3.71 -3.93 -6.63
C THR A 20 3.43 -5.10 -5.68
N GLY A 21 4.36 -5.38 -4.77
CA GLY A 21 4.14 -6.23 -3.61
C GLY A 21 3.61 -5.43 -2.42
N TRP A 22 3.74 -5.96 -1.21
CA TRP A 22 3.45 -5.23 0.01
C TRP A 22 4.58 -4.25 0.34
N THR A 23 4.26 -2.98 0.60
CA THR A 23 5.23 -1.90 0.86
C THR A 23 4.87 -1.07 2.09
N TYR A 24 4.18 -1.64 3.07
CA TYR A 24 3.69 -0.92 4.26
C TYR A 24 2.83 0.33 3.96
N GLY A 25 2.27 0.42 2.76
CA GLY A 25 1.47 1.56 2.33
C GLY A 25 2.27 2.75 1.81
N VAL A 26 3.59 2.71 1.83
CA VAL A 26 4.46 3.81 1.39
C VAL A 26 4.95 3.57 -0.05
N GLY A 27 4.99 4.64 -0.85
CA GLY A 27 5.45 4.61 -2.24
C GLY A 27 4.56 3.78 -3.17
N SER A 28 3.95 4.37 -4.17
CA SER A 28 3.12 3.66 -5.14
C SER A 28 3.75 3.64 -6.52
N ARG A 29 3.68 2.48 -7.21
CA ARG A 29 4.03 2.34 -8.63
C ARG A 29 2.83 2.52 -9.54
N CYS A 30 1.65 2.71 -8.96
CA CYS A 30 0.41 2.99 -9.67
C CYS A 30 -0.08 4.38 -9.25
N LEU A 31 -0.21 5.27 -10.22
CA LEU A 31 -0.70 6.62 -9.98
C LEU A 31 -2.22 6.61 -9.93
N ILE A 32 -2.80 7.33 -8.97
CA ILE A 32 -4.24 7.52 -8.87
C ILE A 32 -4.56 9.01 -9.04
N LEU A 33 -5.43 9.29 -9.99
CA LEU A 33 -5.88 10.64 -10.26
C LEU A 33 -7.38 10.79 -9.97
N VAL A 34 -7.77 11.94 -9.44
CA VAL A 34 -9.14 12.44 -9.44
C VAL A 34 -9.18 13.70 -10.31
N ASP A 35 -9.97 13.67 -11.37
CA ASP A 35 -10.08 14.74 -12.37
C ASP A 35 -8.73 15.22 -12.95
N GLY A 36 -7.77 14.27 -13.03
CA GLY A 36 -6.43 14.49 -13.58
C GLY A 36 -5.41 15.03 -12.60
N MET A 37 -5.73 15.14 -11.29
CA MET A 37 -4.79 15.52 -10.24
C MET A 37 -4.52 14.33 -9.31
N SER A 38 -3.25 14.12 -8.92
CA SER A 38 -2.82 13.00 -8.09
C SER A 38 -3.47 13.05 -6.70
N VAL A 39 -3.94 11.91 -6.18
CA VAL A 39 -4.38 11.74 -4.78
C VAL A 39 -3.37 10.96 -3.93
N LEU A 40 -2.15 10.80 -4.42
CA LEU A 40 -1.05 10.33 -3.60
C LEU A 40 -0.74 11.40 -2.54
N THR A 41 -0.53 10.97 -1.31
CA THR A 41 -0.10 11.86 -0.24
C THR A 41 1.30 12.38 -0.55
N PRO A 42 1.49 13.69 -0.72
CA PRO A 42 2.81 14.26 -0.93
C PRO A 42 3.77 13.87 0.21
N GLY A 43 5.02 13.65 -0.11
CA GLY A 43 6.06 13.25 0.84
C GLY A 43 6.11 11.75 1.15
N SER A 44 4.98 11.03 1.24
CA SER A 44 4.97 9.59 1.49
C SER A 44 4.67 8.73 0.25
N GLY A 45 4.02 9.29 -0.76
CA GLY A 45 3.52 8.52 -1.90
C GLY A 45 2.44 7.48 -1.53
N GLU A 46 1.87 7.57 -0.31
CA GLU A 46 0.75 6.74 0.15
C GLU A 46 -0.53 7.11 -0.58
N ILE A 47 -1.34 6.11 -0.92
CA ILE A 47 -2.65 6.35 -1.52
C ILE A 47 -3.68 6.60 -0.42
N ASN A 48 -4.22 7.80 -0.38
CA ASN A 48 -5.34 8.10 0.50
C ASN A 48 -6.68 7.84 -0.21
N TRP A 49 -7.14 6.59 -0.15
CA TRP A 49 -8.43 6.18 -0.74
C TRP A 49 -9.63 6.95 -0.20
N ASN A 50 -9.52 7.46 1.02
CA ASN A 50 -10.60 8.23 1.65
C ASN A 50 -10.76 9.63 1.03
N MET A 51 -9.77 10.11 0.28
CA MET A 51 -9.86 11.37 -0.49
C MET A 51 -10.66 11.24 -1.79
N ILE A 52 -10.94 10.02 -2.27
CA ILE A 52 -11.72 9.80 -3.48
C ILE A 52 -13.20 10.03 -3.17
N PRO A 53 -13.87 11.01 -3.82
CA PRO A 53 -15.28 11.35 -3.54
C PRO A 53 -16.24 10.33 -4.19
N MET A 54 -16.35 9.14 -3.59
CA MET A 54 -17.10 8.00 -4.14
C MET A 54 -18.57 8.34 -4.45
N GLU A 55 -19.18 9.25 -3.68
CA GLU A 55 -20.53 9.77 -3.90
C GLU A 55 -20.66 10.58 -5.19
N ASN A 56 -19.56 11.14 -5.67
CA ASN A 56 -19.48 11.96 -6.88
C ASN A 56 -18.76 11.27 -8.05
N VAL A 57 -18.38 10.00 -7.93
CA VAL A 57 -17.71 9.29 -9.03
C VAL A 57 -18.70 9.00 -10.16
N ASP A 58 -18.29 9.34 -11.38
CA ASP A 58 -18.96 9.00 -12.63
C ASP A 58 -18.30 7.79 -13.31
N GLN A 59 -16.97 7.88 -13.50
CA GLN A 59 -16.21 6.88 -14.24
C GLN A 59 -14.86 6.59 -13.59
N VAL A 60 -14.43 5.34 -13.68
CA VAL A 60 -13.06 4.91 -13.31
C VAL A 60 -12.41 4.26 -14.53
N GLU A 61 -11.29 4.84 -14.95
CA GLU A 61 -10.46 4.31 -16.04
C GLU A 61 -9.18 3.70 -15.47
N VAL A 62 -8.76 2.56 -16.00
CA VAL A 62 -7.50 1.92 -15.62
C VAL A 62 -6.64 1.74 -16.86
N LEU A 63 -5.48 2.38 -16.84
CA LEU A 63 -4.44 2.20 -17.84
C LEU A 63 -3.39 1.25 -17.26
N LYS A 64 -3.20 0.10 -17.91
CA LYS A 64 -2.21 -0.88 -17.51
C LYS A 64 -0.90 -0.62 -18.27
N GLY A 65 0.24 -0.74 -17.58
CA GLY A 65 1.56 -0.47 -18.15
C GLY A 65 2.05 0.98 -17.92
N ALA A 66 3.28 1.25 -18.36
CA ALA A 66 3.96 2.53 -18.10
C ALA A 66 3.27 3.71 -18.79
N SER A 67 2.91 4.72 -18.04
CA SER A 67 2.24 5.95 -18.50
C SER A 67 2.97 7.22 -18.05
N SER A 68 4.25 7.11 -17.68
CA SER A 68 5.03 8.20 -17.08
C SER A 68 5.26 9.39 -18.02
N VAL A 69 5.16 9.24 -19.34
CA VAL A 69 5.34 10.37 -20.27
C VAL A 69 4.34 11.50 -20.02
N LEU A 70 3.04 11.18 -19.92
CA LEU A 70 2.02 12.19 -19.68
C LEU A 70 1.82 12.51 -18.20
N TYR A 71 2.03 11.52 -17.32
CA TYR A 71 1.60 11.58 -15.92
C TYR A 71 2.75 11.62 -14.91
N GLY A 72 4.01 11.44 -15.36
CA GLY A 72 5.20 11.58 -14.52
C GLY A 72 5.49 10.38 -13.63
N SER A 73 6.17 10.66 -12.52
CA SER A 73 6.56 9.68 -11.50
C SER A 73 5.36 8.90 -10.96
N SER A 74 5.59 7.67 -10.50
CA SER A 74 4.57 6.73 -9.97
C SER A 74 3.59 6.13 -10.99
N ALA A 75 3.61 6.53 -12.26
CA ALA A 75 2.84 5.89 -13.32
C ALA A 75 3.65 4.76 -14.01
N LEU A 76 4.52 4.09 -13.26
CA LEU A 76 5.44 3.06 -13.77
C LEU A 76 4.71 1.77 -14.17
N ASN A 77 3.74 1.32 -13.36
CA ASN A 77 2.99 0.09 -13.60
C ASN A 77 1.59 0.34 -14.16
N GLY A 78 1.08 1.52 -13.97
CA GLY A 78 -0.26 1.89 -14.44
C GLY A 78 -0.82 3.14 -13.79
N LEU A 79 -2.00 3.47 -14.24
CA LEU A 79 -2.74 4.65 -13.84
C LEU A 79 -4.20 4.28 -13.58
N ILE A 80 -4.76 4.79 -12.51
CA ILE A 80 -6.19 4.74 -12.20
C ILE A 80 -6.71 6.16 -12.20
N HIS A 81 -7.59 6.48 -13.13
CA HIS A 81 -8.18 7.81 -13.26
C HIS A 81 -9.65 7.76 -12.87
N VAL A 82 -9.98 8.46 -11.80
CA VAL A 82 -11.34 8.66 -11.31
C VAL A 82 -11.85 10.00 -11.84
N LYS A 83 -12.98 9.97 -12.55
CA LYS A 83 -13.66 11.16 -13.05
C LYS A 83 -14.91 11.42 -12.22
N THR A 84 -15.09 12.66 -11.79
CA THR A 84 -16.27 13.06 -11.01
C THR A 84 -17.43 13.47 -11.92
N LYS A 85 -18.64 13.33 -11.38
CA LYS A 85 -19.89 13.73 -12.05
C LYS A 85 -19.86 15.20 -12.43
N ARG A 86 -20.41 15.50 -13.60
CA ARG A 86 -20.72 16.84 -14.04
C ARG A 86 -22.24 17.01 -14.15
N PRO A 87 -22.78 18.17 -13.79
CA PRO A 87 -24.21 18.40 -13.88
C PRO A 87 -24.74 18.19 -15.28
N GLY A 88 -25.88 17.50 -15.39
CA GLY A 88 -26.70 17.43 -16.57
C GLY A 88 -27.65 18.66 -16.68
N LEU A 89 -28.67 18.53 -17.50
CA LEU A 89 -29.72 19.56 -17.62
C LEU A 89 -30.61 19.59 -16.38
N ASP A 90 -30.95 18.41 -15.85
CA ASP A 90 -31.78 18.26 -14.67
C ASP A 90 -30.94 18.18 -13.41
N PRO A 91 -31.38 18.78 -12.30
CA PRO A 91 -30.76 18.59 -11.00
C PRO A 91 -30.86 17.12 -10.54
N VAL A 92 -29.79 16.59 -9.95
CA VAL A 92 -29.78 15.23 -9.40
C VAL A 92 -29.29 15.27 -7.96
N THR A 93 -30.10 14.75 -7.04
CA THR A 93 -29.72 14.54 -5.65
C THR A 93 -29.69 13.05 -5.35
N GLN A 94 -28.61 12.55 -4.78
CA GLN A 94 -28.44 11.16 -4.38
C GLN A 94 -28.15 11.06 -2.89
N VAL A 95 -28.83 10.16 -2.21
CA VAL A 95 -28.65 9.84 -0.79
C VAL A 95 -28.46 8.33 -0.68
N ASN A 96 -27.37 7.87 -0.07
CA ASN A 96 -27.15 6.47 0.22
C ASN A 96 -26.84 6.31 1.71
N VAL A 97 -27.57 5.43 2.36
CA VAL A 97 -27.36 5.03 3.75
C VAL A 97 -26.98 3.56 3.77
N GLN A 98 -25.95 3.22 4.51
CA GLN A 98 -25.55 1.84 4.69
C GLN A 98 -25.26 1.53 6.14
N GLY A 99 -25.57 0.29 6.54
CA GLY A 99 -25.21 -0.26 7.84
C GLY A 99 -24.82 -1.72 7.69
N GLY A 100 -23.91 -2.17 8.53
CA GLY A 100 -23.45 -3.54 8.44
C GLY A 100 -22.84 -4.05 9.74
N LEU A 101 -22.63 -5.36 9.78
CA LEU A 101 -21.99 -6.05 10.88
C LEU A 101 -21.00 -7.09 10.35
N TYR A 102 -19.94 -7.32 11.08
CA TYR A 102 -19.01 -8.41 10.80
C TYR A 102 -19.49 -9.70 11.46
N GLY A 103 -19.40 -10.81 10.77
CA GLY A 103 -19.94 -12.10 11.20
C GLY A 103 -19.21 -12.77 12.36
N LYS A 104 -18.12 -12.18 12.84
CA LYS A 104 -17.47 -12.55 14.08
C LYS A 104 -17.38 -11.32 14.97
N PRO A 105 -17.97 -11.37 16.18
CA PRO A 105 -17.85 -10.29 17.11
C PRO A 105 -16.39 -10.12 17.55
N ARG A 106 -15.97 -8.90 17.79
CA ARG A 106 -14.76 -8.58 18.55
C ARG A 106 -14.90 -9.15 19.96
N GLN A 107 -13.79 -9.37 20.64
CA GLN A 107 -13.84 -9.81 22.05
C GLN A 107 -14.51 -8.77 22.96
N ASP A 108 -14.49 -7.49 22.58
CA ASP A 108 -14.99 -6.33 23.32
C ASP A 108 -16.26 -5.70 22.71
N GLY A 109 -17.12 -6.46 22.08
CA GLY A 109 -18.42 -6.00 21.56
C GLY A 109 -18.74 -6.48 20.15
N THR A 110 -19.88 -6.04 19.62
CA THR A 110 -20.33 -6.33 18.25
C THR A 110 -19.72 -5.34 17.27
N PRO A 111 -18.90 -5.78 16.30
CA PRO A 111 -18.26 -4.89 15.34
C PRO A 111 -19.28 -4.43 14.29
N LEU A 112 -19.71 -3.19 14.42
CA LEU A 112 -20.67 -2.55 13.53
C LEU A 112 -19.96 -1.51 12.65
N TYR A 113 -20.55 -1.23 11.51
CA TYR A 113 -20.20 -0.06 10.71
C TYR A 113 -21.42 0.55 10.05
N GLY A 114 -21.31 1.84 9.70
CA GLY A 114 -22.35 2.56 9.01
C GLY A 114 -21.81 3.74 8.23
N GLY A 115 -22.57 4.21 7.26
CA GLY A 115 -22.19 5.34 6.44
C GLY A 115 -23.37 6.02 5.80
N LEU A 116 -23.15 7.30 5.48
CA LEU A 116 -24.05 8.15 4.71
C LEU A 116 -23.27 8.83 3.60
N ASP A 117 -23.79 8.73 2.38
CA ASP A 117 -23.31 9.45 1.21
C ASP A 117 -24.40 10.40 0.71
N LEU A 118 -24.04 11.65 0.48
CA LEU A 118 -24.87 12.68 -0.10
C LEU A 118 -24.19 13.25 -1.33
N SER A 119 -24.92 13.44 -2.42
CA SER A 119 -24.44 14.09 -3.62
C SER A 119 -25.55 14.93 -4.23
N HIS A 120 -25.23 16.16 -4.62
CA HIS A 120 -26.13 17.03 -5.39
C HIS A 120 -25.37 17.65 -6.56
N SER A 121 -25.94 17.59 -7.75
CA SER A 121 -25.40 18.22 -8.95
C SER A 121 -26.47 19.02 -9.68
N ARG A 122 -26.14 20.25 -10.09
CA ARG A 122 -27.06 21.15 -10.73
C ARG A 122 -26.35 22.16 -11.62
N ARG A 123 -26.96 22.48 -12.77
CA ARG A 123 -26.59 23.62 -13.60
C ARG A 123 -27.47 24.82 -13.25
N ILE A 124 -26.86 25.98 -12.98
CA ILE A 124 -27.52 27.24 -12.67
C ILE A 124 -27.02 28.28 -13.67
N LYS A 125 -27.75 28.52 -14.73
CA LYS A 125 -27.32 29.40 -15.86
C LYS A 125 -25.96 28.90 -16.40
N ASN A 126 -24.90 29.68 -16.21
CA ASN A 126 -23.54 29.39 -16.67
C ASN A 126 -22.69 28.68 -15.62
N PHE A 127 -23.26 28.35 -14.49
CA PHE A 127 -22.53 27.64 -13.41
C PHE A 127 -22.96 26.19 -13.34
N ASP A 128 -21.98 25.30 -13.33
CA ASP A 128 -22.12 23.88 -12.95
C ASP A 128 -21.66 23.72 -11.51
N LEU A 129 -22.55 23.23 -10.67
CA LEU A 129 -22.28 22.95 -9.24
C LEU A 129 -22.45 21.48 -8.98
N THR A 130 -21.44 20.84 -8.36
CA THR A 130 -21.53 19.51 -7.77
C THR A 130 -21.01 19.59 -6.35
N VAL A 131 -21.77 19.09 -5.39
CA VAL A 131 -21.35 18.99 -3.98
C VAL A 131 -21.57 17.57 -3.49
N GLY A 132 -20.73 17.13 -2.57
CA GLY A 132 -20.82 15.81 -1.97
C GLY A 132 -20.38 15.81 -0.52
N ALA A 133 -20.95 14.91 0.25
CA ALA A 133 -20.55 14.65 1.63
C ALA A 133 -20.62 13.15 1.92
N ASN A 134 -19.66 12.65 2.67
CA ASN A 134 -19.60 11.28 3.14
C ASN A 134 -19.26 11.26 4.62
N THR A 135 -19.99 10.47 5.39
CA THR A 135 -19.56 10.07 6.74
C THR A 135 -19.53 8.55 6.83
N PHE A 136 -18.56 8.02 7.55
CA PHE A 136 -18.37 6.60 7.73
C PHE A 136 -17.82 6.31 9.12
N LEU A 137 -18.46 5.38 9.80
CA LEU A 137 -18.11 4.89 11.14
C LEU A 137 -17.94 3.39 11.03
N ASP A 138 -16.80 2.87 11.45
CA ASP A 138 -16.46 1.45 11.40
C ASP A 138 -15.70 1.09 12.68
N ASP A 139 -16.26 0.21 13.48
CA ASP A 139 -15.62 -0.28 14.70
C ASP A 139 -14.61 -1.41 14.41
N GLY A 140 -14.53 -1.85 13.12
CA GLY A 140 -13.63 -2.89 12.66
C GLY A 140 -13.96 -4.28 13.18
N TYR A 141 -13.44 -5.29 12.50
CA TYR A 141 -13.57 -6.69 12.92
C TYR A 141 -12.39 -7.18 13.77
N ARG A 142 -11.37 -6.37 13.93
CA ARG A 142 -10.19 -6.59 14.76
C ARG A 142 -10.27 -5.73 16.01
N GLN A 143 -9.67 -6.21 17.08
CA GLN A 143 -9.57 -5.43 18.31
C GLN A 143 -8.80 -4.13 18.05
N ASP A 144 -9.24 -3.04 18.66
CA ASP A 144 -8.64 -1.69 18.53
C ASP A 144 -8.50 -1.16 17.09
N ASN A 145 -9.18 -1.79 16.12
CA ASN A 145 -9.13 -1.37 14.73
C ASN A 145 -10.44 -0.67 14.33
N TYR A 146 -10.42 0.65 14.24
CA TYR A 146 -11.57 1.47 13.88
C TYR A 146 -11.24 2.47 12.77
N ASN A 147 -12.29 3.00 12.14
CA ASN A 147 -12.19 4.10 11.16
C ASN A 147 -13.42 5.02 11.28
N ARG A 148 -13.19 6.30 11.56
CA ARG A 148 -14.21 7.34 11.67
C ARG A 148 -13.83 8.49 10.76
N ARG A 149 -14.63 8.76 9.74
CA ARG A 149 -14.33 9.82 8.79
C ARG A 149 -15.51 10.68 8.44
N VAL A 150 -15.20 11.93 8.10
CA VAL A 150 -16.11 12.87 7.45
C VAL A 150 -15.37 13.47 6.27
N ARG A 151 -15.99 13.45 5.09
CA ARG A 151 -15.48 14.10 3.88
C ARG A 151 -16.55 15.01 3.30
N VAL A 152 -16.13 16.20 2.87
CA VAL A 152 -16.99 17.16 2.15
C VAL A 152 -16.18 17.71 0.99
N GLY A 153 -16.81 17.80 -0.18
CA GLY A 153 -16.14 18.34 -1.34
C GLY A 153 -17.10 18.73 -2.45
N GLY A 154 -16.57 19.34 -3.49
CA GLY A 154 -17.38 19.71 -4.62
C GLY A 154 -16.59 20.37 -5.75
N ASN A 155 -17.30 20.64 -6.82
CA ASN A 155 -16.83 21.32 -8.02
C ASN A 155 -17.74 22.49 -8.33
N LEU A 156 -17.13 23.63 -8.65
CA LEU A 156 -17.82 24.78 -9.24
C LEU A 156 -17.14 25.12 -10.56
N THR A 157 -17.88 25.07 -11.67
CA THR A 157 -17.38 25.43 -13.01
C THR A 157 -18.22 26.55 -13.57
N TYR A 158 -17.58 27.60 -14.07
CA TYR A 158 -18.21 28.69 -14.82
C TYR A 158 -17.91 28.55 -16.31
N HIS A 159 -18.94 28.63 -17.14
CA HIS A 159 -18.85 28.67 -18.60
C HIS A 159 -18.99 30.11 -19.05
N ASP A 160 -17.92 30.70 -19.57
CA ASP A 160 -17.97 32.11 -20.01
C ASP A 160 -18.84 32.27 -21.27
N PRO A 161 -19.94 33.02 -21.19
CA PRO A 161 -20.83 33.19 -22.35
C PRO A 161 -20.26 34.13 -23.44
N ARG A 162 -19.22 34.90 -23.10
CA ARG A 162 -18.60 35.87 -24.01
C ARG A 162 -17.45 35.26 -24.81
N VAL A 163 -16.83 34.19 -24.27
CA VAL A 163 -15.71 33.49 -24.90
C VAL A 163 -16.08 32.02 -25.09
N GLN A 164 -16.54 31.70 -26.29
CA GLN A 164 -16.93 30.32 -26.60
C GLN A 164 -15.81 29.35 -26.36
N GLY A 165 -16.09 28.27 -25.63
CA GLY A 165 -15.14 27.22 -25.28
C GLY A 165 -14.26 27.50 -24.06
N LEU A 166 -14.45 28.67 -23.40
CA LEU A 166 -13.76 28.96 -22.14
C LEU A 166 -14.62 28.53 -20.94
N ASN A 167 -14.01 27.67 -20.10
CA ASN A 167 -14.55 27.36 -18.79
C ASN A 167 -13.43 27.35 -17.75
N TYR A 168 -13.77 27.77 -16.56
CA TYR A 168 -12.84 27.77 -15.42
C TYR A 168 -13.60 27.54 -14.12
N GLY A 169 -12.88 27.11 -13.10
CA GLY A 169 -13.52 26.75 -11.86
C GLY A 169 -12.55 26.25 -10.81
N VAL A 170 -13.12 25.59 -9.82
CA VAL A 170 -12.36 25.03 -8.69
C VAL A 170 -12.98 23.73 -8.22
N ASN A 171 -12.11 22.75 -7.91
CA ASN A 171 -12.47 21.58 -7.12
C ASN A 171 -11.95 21.78 -5.69
N VAL A 172 -12.75 21.40 -4.71
CA VAL A 172 -12.36 21.44 -3.29
C VAL A 172 -12.72 20.12 -2.65
N ASN A 173 -11.88 19.68 -1.68
CA ASN A 173 -12.15 18.48 -0.92
C ASN A 173 -11.50 18.62 0.47
N TYR A 174 -12.24 18.28 1.50
CA TYR A 174 -11.80 18.22 2.88
C TYR A 174 -12.12 16.85 3.47
N LEU A 175 -11.17 16.25 4.17
CA LEU A 175 -11.29 14.98 4.85
C LEU A 175 -10.80 15.13 6.30
N TYR A 176 -11.66 14.81 7.26
CA TYR A 176 -11.27 14.43 8.61
C TYR A 176 -11.34 12.92 8.72
N ASN A 177 -10.27 12.30 9.26
CA ASN A 177 -10.19 10.86 9.43
C ASN A 177 -9.47 10.50 10.73
N ASP A 178 -10.13 9.72 11.59
CA ASP A 178 -9.58 9.17 12.83
C ASP A 178 -9.66 7.64 12.74
N TYR A 179 -8.50 6.98 12.69
CA TYR A 179 -8.45 5.55 12.44
C TYR A 179 -7.22 4.89 13.05
N THR A 180 -7.30 3.58 13.24
CA THR A 180 -6.16 2.74 13.59
C THR A 180 -5.75 1.88 12.41
N GLY A 181 -4.45 1.70 12.24
CA GLY A 181 -3.90 0.75 11.28
C GLY A 181 -3.69 -0.61 11.93
N PHE A 182 -3.92 -1.70 11.20
CA PHE A 182 -3.52 -3.03 11.63
C PHE A 182 -2.26 -3.44 10.85
N PHE A 183 -1.18 -3.65 11.57
CA PHE A 183 0.12 -3.91 10.98
C PHE A 183 0.50 -5.39 11.06
N ILE A 184 0.58 -5.92 12.28
CA ILE A 184 0.87 -7.31 12.60
C ILE A 184 -0.05 -7.79 13.70
N TRP A 185 -0.44 -9.05 13.66
CA TRP A 185 -1.21 -9.67 14.73
C TRP A 185 -0.37 -9.92 15.98
N ARG A 186 -1.02 -10.21 17.09
CA ARG A 186 -0.38 -10.58 18.35
C ARG A 186 0.24 -11.98 18.28
N SER A 187 -0.52 -12.95 17.77
CA SER A 187 -0.08 -14.32 17.54
C SER A 187 -0.95 -15.02 16.48
N PRO A 188 -0.52 -16.18 15.95
CA PRO A 188 -1.35 -17.01 15.07
C PRO A 188 -2.67 -17.48 15.70
N GLU A 189 -2.71 -17.64 17.02
CA GLU A 189 -3.89 -18.04 17.81
C GLU A 189 -4.85 -16.86 17.98
N GLU A 190 -4.30 -15.64 18.08
CA GLU A 190 -5.03 -14.38 18.25
C GLU A 190 -4.90 -13.45 17.02
N PRO A 191 -5.25 -13.89 15.80
CA PRO A 191 -4.92 -13.18 14.56
C PRO A 191 -5.75 -11.92 14.31
N TYR A 192 -6.74 -11.65 15.14
CA TYR A 192 -7.58 -10.46 15.11
C TYR A 192 -7.23 -9.43 16.17
N ILE A 193 -6.24 -9.75 17.01
CA ILE A 193 -5.69 -8.82 18.01
C ILE A 193 -4.39 -8.26 17.46
N GLN A 194 -4.24 -6.94 17.53
CA GLN A 194 -3.02 -6.27 17.09
C GLN A 194 -1.88 -6.53 18.08
N SER A 195 -0.67 -6.72 17.54
CA SER A 195 0.53 -6.73 18.38
C SER A 195 0.67 -5.39 19.11
N PRO A 196 0.94 -5.39 20.41
CA PRO A 196 1.20 -4.16 21.15
C PRO A 196 2.44 -3.41 20.62
N LEU A 197 3.37 -4.11 19.97
CA LEU A 197 4.55 -3.51 19.32
C LEU A 197 4.21 -2.70 18.07
N ALA A 198 3.01 -2.78 17.54
CA ALA A 198 2.62 -2.16 16.26
C ALA A 198 1.25 -1.49 16.31
N ASN A 199 0.72 -1.23 17.51
CA ASN A 199 -0.59 -0.60 17.67
C ASN A 199 -0.49 0.90 17.48
N MET A 200 -1.00 1.39 16.34
CA MET A 200 -0.96 2.80 15.97
C MET A 200 -2.33 3.32 15.56
N GLY A 201 -2.68 4.46 16.13
CA GLY A 201 -3.76 5.31 15.63
C GLY A 201 -3.22 6.50 14.82
N ARG A 202 -4.05 7.02 13.94
CA ARG A 202 -3.78 8.24 13.20
C ARG A 202 -5.04 9.09 13.13
N ARG A 203 -4.88 10.36 13.46
CA ARG A 203 -5.91 11.38 13.30
C ARG A 203 -5.43 12.40 12.30
N GLU A 204 -6.16 12.60 11.20
CA GLU A 204 -5.71 13.44 10.10
C GLU A 204 -6.78 14.41 9.61
N ASN A 205 -6.32 15.59 9.18
CA ASN A 205 -7.06 16.57 8.43
C ASN A 205 -6.35 16.79 7.10
N THR A 206 -7.05 16.54 6.00
CA THR A 206 -6.49 16.69 4.67
C THR A 206 -7.41 17.53 3.81
N PHE A 207 -6.88 18.50 3.10
CA PHE A 207 -7.69 19.24 2.12
C PHE A 207 -6.87 19.59 0.88
N TYR A 208 -7.57 19.77 -0.22
CA TYR A 208 -7.01 20.36 -1.42
C TYR A 208 -7.97 21.35 -2.08
N ILE A 209 -7.38 22.29 -2.83
CA ILE A 209 -8.05 23.24 -3.67
C ILE A 209 -7.39 23.19 -5.04
N ASP A 210 -8.17 22.85 -6.08
CA ASP A 210 -7.71 22.70 -7.46
C ASP A 210 -8.37 23.72 -8.38
N PRO A 211 -7.81 24.91 -8.58
CA PRO A 211 -8.26 25.81 -9.63
C PRO A 211 -7.92 25.24 -11.00
N PHE A 212 -8.80 25.45 -11.97
CA PHE A 212 -8.56 25.04 -13.34
C PHE A 212 -9.13 26.05 -14.35
N LEU A 213 -8.54 26.05 -15.54
CA LEU A 213 -9.01 26.79 -16.71
C LEU A 213 -8.84 25.92 -17.95
N ASN A 214 -9.91 25.80 -18.73
CA ASN A 214 -9.89 25.13 -20.02
C ASN A 214 -10.40 26.08 -21.09
N TYR A 215 -9.64 26.18 -22.17
CA TYR A 215 -10.07 26.94 -23.37
C TYR A 215 -9.94 26.06 -24.60
N THR A 216 -11.03 25.83 -25.29
CA THR A 216 -11.07 25.06 -26.54
C THR A 216 -11.57 25.94 -27.67
N ASN A 217 -10.72 26.13 -28.67
CA ASN A 217 -11.11 26.76 -29.93
C ASN A 217 -11.33 25.67 -30.97
N SER A 218 -12.59 25.39 -31.28
CA SER A 218 -12.98 24.32 -32.21
C SER A 218 -12.56 24.61 -33.66
N GLU A 219 -12.61 25.90 -34.11
CA GLU A 219 -12.21 26.31 -35.45
C GLU A 219 -10.70 26.10 -35.68
N LYS A 220 -9.90 26.47 -34.69
CA LYS A 220 -8.45 26.31 -34.76
C LYS A 220 -8.00 24.89 -34.33
N GLY A 221 -8.90 24.07 -33.80
CA GLY A 221 -8.58 22.76 -33.24
C GLY A 221 -7.58 22.82 -32.10
N THR A 222 -7.58 23.89 -31.28
CA THR A 222 -6.64 24.06 -30.16
C THR A 222 -7.36 23.93 -28.83
N THR A 223 -6.68 23.30 -27.86
CA THR A 223 -7.15 23.22 -26.48
C THR A 223 -6.02 23.59 -25.54
N HIS A 224 -6.30 24.49 -24.61
CA HIS A 224 -5.43 24.88 -23.51
C HIS A 224 -6.05 24.39 -22.22
N ARG A 225 -5.28 23.69 -21.39
CA ARG A 225 -5.70 23.25 -20.06
C ARG A 225 -4.67 23.71 -19.05
N PHE A 226 -5.12 24.43 -18.07
CA PHE A 226 -4.32 24.81 -16.90
C PHE A 226 -4.99 24.24 -15.67
N LYS A 227 -4.19 23.63 -14.77
CA LYS A 227 -4.61 23.16 -13.46
C LYS A 227 -3.57 23.54 -12.41
N GLY A 228 -4.06 23.95 -11.25
CA GLY A 228 -3.24 24.12 -10.06
C GLY A 228 -3.75 23.21 -8.96
N ARG A 229 -2.93 22.94 -7.98
CA ARG A 229 -3.31 22.33 -6.70
C ARG A 229 -2.57 22.97 -5.56
N PHE A 230 -3.29 23.31 -4.52
CA PHE A 230 -2.76 23.43 -3.18
C PHE A 230 -3.29 22.26 -2.36
N PHE A 231 -2.37 21.51 -1.72
CA PHE A 231 -2.70 20.38 -0.88
C PHE A 231 -2.07 20.58 0.51
N HIS A 232 -2.82 20.27 1.55
CA HIS A 232 -2.32 20.21 2.92
C HIS A 232 -2.83 18.97 3.62
N ARG A 233 -1.94 18.30 4.33
CA ARG A 233 -2.25 17.24 5.28
C ARG A 233 -1.59 17.55 6.61
N GLY A 234 -2.41 17.65 7.67
CA GLY A 234 -1.96 17.63 9.04
C GLY A 234 -2.36 16.31 9.69
N SER A 235 -1.43 15.60 10.31
CA SER A 235 -1.76 14.36 11.00
C SER A 235 -1.08 14.25 12.36
N ARG A 236 -1.72 13.52 13.27
CA ARG A 236 -1.16 13.08 14.56
C ARG A 236 -1.11 11.57 14.57
N ILE A 237 0.04 11.04 14.88
CA ILE A 237 0.25 9.61 15.06
C ILE A 237 0.24 9.33 16.55
N ILE A 238 -0.61 8.41 16.98
CA ILE A 238 -0.75 7.97 18.37
C ILE A 238 -0.25 6.53 18.40
N THR A 239 0.80 6.26 19.16
CA THR A 239 1.28 4.89 19.39
C THR A 239 0.64 4.41 20.67
N HIS A 240 0.02 3.23 20.62
CA HIS A 240 -0.54 2.56 21.78
C HIS A 240 0.45 1.52 22.27
N THR A 241 0.76 1.52 23.54
CA THR A 241 1.54 0.48 24.21
C THR A 241 0.60 -0.51 24.90
N THR A 242 1.14 -1.62 25.41
CA THR A 242 0.35 -2.53 26.24
C THR A 242 -0.23 -1.79 27.45
N ASP A 243 -1.47 -2.08 27.79
CA ASP A 243 -2.13 -1.57 29.00
C ASP A 243 -1.91 -2.47 30.23
N LYS A 244 -1.17 -3.58 30.05
CA LYS A 244 -0.85 -4.51 31.13
C LYS A 244 0.24 -3.94 32.05
N SER A 245 0.14 -4.20 33.33
CA SER A 245 1.25 -3.97 34.25
C SER A 245 2.35 -5.03 34.06
N LEU A 246 3.56 -4.74 34.53
CA LEU A 246 4.63 -5.74 34.54
C LEU A 246 4.20 -6.98 35.33
N PHE A 247 3.48 -6.79 36.43
CA PHE A 247 2.97 -7.86 37.25
C PHE A 247 1.99 -8.76 36.49
N ASP A 248 1.05 -8.17 35.73
CA ASP A 248 0.12 -8.94 34.91
C ASP A 248 0.83 -9.74 33.84
N ILE A 249 1.84 -9.14 33.17
CA ILE A 249 2.62 -9.79 32.13
C ILE A 249 3.42 -10.96 32.71
N THR A 250 4.17 -10.72 33.76
CA THR A 250 5.03 -11.74 34.38
C THR A 250 4.22 -12.86 35.01
N ASN A 251 3.07 -12.56 35.61
CA ASN A 251 2.14 -13.54 36.15
C ASN A 251 1.58 -14.46 35.05
N ASN A 252 1.21 -13.90 33.88
CA ASN A 252 0.78 -14.69 32.72
C ASN A 252 1.92 -15.62 32.21
N MET A 253 3.17 -15.17 32.31
CA MET A 253 4.34 -15.96 31.96
C MET A 253 4.66 -17.05 33.01
N GLY A 254 3.91 -17.13 34.09
CA GLY A 254 4.12 -18.09 35.18
C GLY A 254 5.23 -17.69 36.13
N PHE A 255 5.59 -16.40 36.19
CA PHE A 255 6.62 -15.91 37.11
C PHE A 255 6.19 -16.04 38.56
N ASP A 256 6.98 -16.72 39.35
CA ASP A 256 6.80 -16.79 40.81
C ASP A 256 7.58 -15.65 41.49
N ILE A 257 6.89 -14.77 42.18
CA ILE A 257 7.49 -13.66 42.91
C ILE A 257 8.49 -14.13 43.98
N SER A 258 8.41 -15.38 44.43
CA SER A 258 9.39 -15.97 45.33
C SER A 258 10.76 -16.17 44.70
N SER A 259 10.86 -16.12 43.36
CA SER A 259 12.12 -16.19 42.59
C SER A 259 12.85 -14.84 42.52
N VAL A 260 12.26 -13.72 42.96
CA VAL A 260 12.90 -12.39 42.91
C VAL A 260 14.26 -12.35 43.67
N PRO A 261 14.40 -12.92 44.88
CA PRO A 261 15.69 -12.96 45.55
C PRO A 261 16.75 -13.73 44.77
N GLU A 262 16.39 -14.83 44.09
CA GLU A 262 17.26 -15.59 43.23
C GLU A 262 17.75 -14.76 42.05
N ILE A 263 16.86 -14.06 41.34
CA ILE A 263 17.21 -13.16 40.22
C ILE A 263 18.14 -12.06 40.68
N ILE A 264 17.85 -11.43 41.82
CA ILE A 264 18.69 -10.37 42.39
C ILE A 264 20.09 -10.94 42.72
N ASN A 265 20.16 -12.11 43.32
CA ASN A 265 21.43 -12.76 43.62
C ASN A 265 22.21 -13.07 42.34
N MET A 266 21.57 -13.65 41.33
CA MET A 266 22.19 -13.93 40.03
C MET A 266 22.69 -12.65 39.35
N ALA A 267 21.94 -11.56 39.41
CA ALA A 267 22.31 -10.28 38.84
C ALA A 267 23.47 -9.61 39.61
N GLN A 268 23.46 -9.68 40.94
CA GLN A 268 24.54 -9.13 41.76
C GLN A 268 25.83 -9.93 41.66
N ASN A 269 25.72 -11.22 41.52
CA ASN A 269 26.82 -12.17 41.43
C ASN A 269 27.01 -12.75 40.02
N TRP A 270 26.69 -11.94 38.98
CA TRP A 270 26.72 -12.40 37.60
C TRP A 270 28.04 -13.04 37.15
N GLN A 271 29.18 -12.58 37.72
CA GLN A 271 30.49 -13.12 37.43
C GLN A 271 30.69 -14.54 37.96
N THR A 272 30.03 -14.91 39.05
CA THR A 272 30.18 -16.23 39.71
C THR A 272 28.98 -17.15 39.42
N GLU A 273 27.81 -16.59 39.11
CA GLU A 273 26.55 -17.34 38.89
C GLU A 273 26.23 -17.52 37.40
N LEU A 274 26.23 -16.42 36.64
CA LEU A 274 25.82 -16.43 35.23
C LEU A 274 26.99 -16.68 34.27
N LEU A 275 28.13 -16.00 34.49
CA LEU A 275 29.25 -16.11 33.57
C LEU A 275 29.80 -17.54 33.43
N PRO A 276 29.97 -18.37 34.50
CA PRO A 276 30.41 -19.75 34.36
C PRO A 276 29.43 -20.62 33.56
N THR A 277 28.13 -20.30 33.60
CA THR A 277 27.09 -21.01 32.84
C THR A 277 27.23 -20.75 31.34
N PHE A 278 27.59 -19.54 30.94
CA PHE A 278 27.67 -19.13 29.54
C PHE A 278 29.09 -19.21 28.96
N LEU A 279 30.12 -19.12 29.79
CA LEU A 279 31.53 -19.15 29.37
C LEU A 279 31.92 -20.38 28.52
N PRO A 280 31.43 -21.60 28.79
CA PRO A 280 31.74 -22.77 27.98
C PRO A 280 31.27 -22.68 26.53
N TYR A 281 30.23 -21.89 26.27
CA TYR A 281 29.67 -21.70 24.92
C TYR A 281 30.33 -20.56 24.14
N LEU A 282 31.20 -19.77 24.78
CA LEU A 282 31.89 -18.65 24.12
C LEU A 282 32.71 -19.08 22.88
N PRO A 283 33.49 -20.20 22.92
CA PRO A 283 34.18 -20.71 21.75
C PRO A 283 33.23 -21.17 20.62
N GLU A 284 32.08 -21.73 20.97
CA GLU A 284 31.06 -22.10 20.00
C GLU A 284 30.47 -20.86 19.35
N VAL A 285 30.15 -19.85 20.14
CA VAL A 285 29.65 -18.56 19.66
C VAL A 285 30.68 -17.89 18.77
N MET A 286 31.95 -17.89 19.12
CA MET A 286 33.04 -17.35 18.30
C MET A 286 33.22 -18.12 16.98
N ASN A 287 32.92 -19.42 16.98
CA ASN A 287 32.92 -20.29 15.79
C ASN A 287 31.55 -20.39 15.14
N GLY A 288 30.63 -19.61 15.62
CA GLY A 288 29.41 -19.50 14.97
C GLY A 288 28.27 -20.38 15.43
N LYS A 289 28.36 -21.08 16.45
CA LYS A 289 27.30 -21.95 16.98
C LYS A 289 26.71 -21.32 18.23
N VAL A 290 25.45 -20.90 18.16
CA VAL A 290 24.77 -20.29 19.31
C VAL A 290 23.74 -21.22 19.97
N SER A 291 23.52 -22.42 19.42
CA SER A 291 22.51 -23.35 19.90
C SER A 291 22.71 -23.74 21.38
N GLY A 292 23.97 -23.99 21.80
CA GLY A 292 24.30 -24.29 23.18
C GLY A 292 23.97 -23.13 24.13
N LEU A 293 24.43 -21.93 23.81
CA LEU A 293 24.15 -20.71 24.57
C LEU A 293 22.65 -20.43 24.67
N MET A 294 21.93 -20.53 23.54
CA MET A 294 20.49 -20.29 23.51
C MET A 294 19.71 -21.37 24.25
N GLY A 295 20.21 -22.60 24.25
CA GLY A 295 19.65 -23.67 25.06
C GLY A 295 19.71 -23.37 26.57
N GLU A 296 20.82 -22.80 27.05
CA GLU A 296 20.94 -22.39 28.45
C GLU A 296 20.09 -21.18 28.79
N LEU A 297 20.05 -20.16 27.89
CA LEU A 297 19.15 -19.03 28.05
C LEU A 297 17.67 -19.48 28.04
N GLY A 298 17.33 -20.45 27.19
CA GLY A 298 16.00 -21.05 27.17
C GLY A 298 15.67 -21.81 28.47
N LYS A 299 16.62 -22.55 29.06
CA LYS A 299 16.41 -23.19 30.35
C LYS A 299 16.18 -22.16 31.47
N LEU A 300 16.98 -21.08 31.46
CA LEU A 300 16.83 -19.99 32.43
C LEU A 300 15.46 -19.28 32.23
N GLY A 301 15.09 -19.01 30.98
CA GLY A 301 13.77 -18.47 30.64
C GLY A 301 12.63 -19.36 31.11
N ASN A 302 12.69 -20.66 30.83
CA ASN A 302 11.68 -21.64 31.28
C ASN A 302 11.64 -21.83 32.79
N HIS A 303 12.79 -21.63 33.46
CA HIS A 303 12.83 -21.70 34.93
C HIS A 303 12.04 -20.55 35.56
N PHE A 304 12.26 -19.32 35.12
CA PHE A 304 11.55 -18.16 35.67
C PHE A 304 10.19 -17.87 35.04
N PHE A 305 9.96 -18.30 33.81
CA PHE A 305 8.77 -18.03 33.01
C PHE A 305 8.22 -19.29 32.33
N PRO A 306 7.78 -20.29 33.10
CA PRO A 306 7.46 -21.62 32.58
C PRO A 306 6.25 -21.69 31.65
N THR A 307 5.37 -20.70 31.69
CA THR A 307 4.16 -20.64 30.83
C THR A 307 4.21 -19.52 29.80
N ALA A 308 5.37 -18.87 29.64
CA ALA A 308 5.51 -17.74 28.71
C ALA A 308 5.21 -18.13 27.25
N THR A 309 4.39 -17.32 26.61
CA THR A 309 4.09 -17.41 25.17
C THR A 309 4.75 -16.27 24.41
N SER A 310 4.81 -16.37 23.09
CA SER A 310 5.27 -15.24 22.23
C SER A 310 4.47 -13.98 22.44
N ALA A 311 3.18 -14.10 22.75
CA ALA A 311 2.32 -12.97 23.05
C ALA A 311 2.72 -12.25 24.35
N ASP A 312 3.13 -13.00 25.37
CA ASP A 312 3.59 -12.45 26.65
C ASP A 312 4.96 -11.76 26.49
N TYR A 313 5.86 -12.32 25.70
CA TYR A 313 7.12 -11.66 25.36
C TYR A 313 6.91 -10.36 24.58
N MET A 314 5.94 -10.30 23.67
CA MET A 314 5.56 -9.06 22.98
C MET A 314 5.00 -8.00 23.94
N ASP A 315 4.16 -8.41 24.89
CA ASP A 315 3.64 -7.52 25.93
C ASP A 315 4.79 -6.99 26.82
N LEU A 316 5.73 -7.85 27.21
CA LEU A 316 6.91 -7.48 28.00
C LEU A 316 7.81 -6.48 27.27
N ILE A 317 8.12 -6.74 26.00
CA ILE A 317 8.94 -5.84 25.18
C ILE A 317 8.22 -4.49 25.05
N SER A 318 6.94 -4.51 24.70
CA SER A 318 6.13 -3.28 24.60
C SER A 318 6.09 -2.49 25.91
N TRP A 319 6.00 -3.21 27.04
CA TRP A 319 6.03 -2.61 28.35
C TRP A 319 7.37 -1.93 28.64
N VAL A 320 8.51 -2.61 28.36
CA VAL A 320 9.86 -2.06 28.54
C VAL A 320 10.06 -0.83 27.64
N MET A 321 9.71 -0.94 26.35
CA MET A 321 9.87 0.15 25.39
C MET A 321 9.00 1.37 25.70
N GLY A 322 7.83 1.17 26.29
CA GLY A 322 6.94 2.24 26.68
C GLY A 322 7.37 3.00 27.96
N ARG A 323 8.36 2.48 28.71
CA ARG A 323 8.82 3.06 30.00
C ARG A 323 10.26 3.56 29.94
N THR A 324 10.57 4.40 29.00
CA THR A 324 11.87 5.06 28.92
C THR A 324 11.82 6.45 29.61
N PRO A 325 12.87 6.85 30.34
CA PRO A 325 14.14 6.16 30.54
C PRO A 325 14.06 5.02 31.56
N LEU A 326 14.94 4.03 31.39
CA LEU A 326 15.15 2.98 32.40
C LEU A 326 15.61 3.60 33.73
N PRO A 327 15.30 2.95 34.88
CA PRO A 327 15.65 3.52 36.18
C PRO A 327 17.15 3.62 36.35
N ASP A 328 17.60 4.71 36.91
CA ASP A 328 18.94 4.75 37.43
C ASP A 328 19.00 3.95 38.76
N LYS A 329 20.21 3.57 39.16
CA LYS A 329 20.44 2.78 40.38
C LYS A 329 19.92 3.44 41.69
N ASN A 330 19.64 4.74 41.66
CA ASN A 330 19.19 5.52 42.81
C ASN A 330 17.65 5.58 42.93
N ASN A 331 16.93 5.15 41.87
CA ASN A 331 15.47 5.30 41.78
C ASN A 331 14.72 3.98 41.48
N VAL A 332 15.40 2.83 41.64
CA VAL A 332 14.85 1.50 41.34
C VAL A 332 13.55 1.23 42.08
N GLY A 333 13.46 1.59 43.35
CA GLY A 333 12.27 1.33 44.17
C GLY A 333 11.03 2.10 43.67
N ALA A 334 11.18 3.39 43.39
CA ALA A 334 10.09 4.20 42.85
C ALA A 334 9.70 3.74 41.44
N TRP A 335 10.66 3.35 40.62
CA TRP A 335 10.43 2.80 39.30
C TRP A 335 9.67 1.47 39.36
N LEU A 336 10.02 0.56 40.28
CA LEU A 336 9.31 -0.70 40.49
C LEU A 336 7.86 -0.47 40.90
N VAL A 337 7.59 0.46 41.83
CA VAL A 337 6.22 0.81 42.24
C VAL A 337 5.42 1.37 41.07
N ASP A 338 6.03 2.20 40.23
CA ASP A 338 5.39 2.70 39.02
C ASP A 338 5.20 1.60 37.98
N ALA A 339 6.18 0.71 37.87
CA ALA A 339 6.14 -0.45 36.99
C ALA A 339 5.00 -1.43 37.30
N MET A 340 4.55 -1.49 38.54
CA MET A 340 3.41 -2.33 38.95
C MET A 340 2.05 -1.73 38.56
N LYS A 341 2.01 -0.48 38.11
CA LYS A 341 0.77 0.14 37.63
C LYS A 341 0.56 -0.17 36.14
N PRO A 342 -0.68 -0.37 35.67
CA PRO A 342 -0.99 -0.40 34.24
C PRO A 342 -0.47 0.85 33.54
N MET A 343 0.03 0.71 32.32
CA MET A 343 0.44 1.87 31.55
C MET A 343 -0.77 2.65 31.04
N GLU A 344 -0.71 3.98 31.12
CA GLU A 344 -1.66 4.80 30.37
C GLU A 344 -1.43 4.62 28.86
N LYS A 345 -2.52 4.43 28.11
CA LYS A 345 -2.52 4.16 26.65
C LYS A 345 -1.94 5.28 25.77
N LYS A 346 -1.08 6.17 26.27
CA LYS A 346 -0.56 7.33 25.53
C LYS A 346 0.95 7.33 25.43
N ALA A 347 1.45 6.94 24.25
CA ALA A 347 2.80 7.34 23.81
C ALA A 347 2.80 8.78 23.25
N PRO A 348 3.98 9.45 23.17
CA PRO A 348 4.05 10.81 22.67
C PRO A 348 3.50 10.93 21.24
N GLU A 349 2.59 11.89 21.05
CA GLU A 349 2.01 12.18 19.73
C GLU A 349 3.08 12.75 18.79
N ALA A 350 3.29 12.09 17.65
CA ALA A 350 4.07 12.66 16.57
C ALA A 350 3.14 13.42 15.62
N THR A 351 3.49 14.68 15.33
CA THR A 351 2.75 15.51 14.38
C THR A 351 3.47 15.55 13.05
N ASP A 352 2.69 15.46 11.98
CA ASP A 352 3.14 15.58 10.59
C ASP A 352 2.38 16.69 9.89
N HIS A 353 3.07 17.56 9.17
CA HIS A 353 2.48 18.50 8.25
C HIS A 353 3.11 18.34 6.86
N THR A 354 2.29 18.17 5.85
CA THR A 354 2.76 18.11 4.46
C THR A 354 1.96 19.09 3.62
N TYR A 355 2.68 19.89 2.84
CA TYR A 355 2.13 20.83 1.88
C TYR A 355 2.61 20.46 0.49
N SER A 356 1.76 20.58 -0.53
CA SER A 356 2.22 20.56 -1.91
C SER A 356 1.54 21.62 -2.77
N TYR A 357 2.31 22.11 -3.71
CA TYR A 357 1.88 23.05 -4.73
C TYR A 357 2.16 22.42 -6.09
N ASN A 358 1.11 22.27 -6.91
CA ASN A 358 1.23 21.69 -8.24
C ASN A 358 0.70 22.68 -9.27
N LEU A 359 1.41 22.76 -10.39
CA LEU A 359 0.97 23.48 -11.58
C LEU A 359 1.11 22.53 -12.77
N ASP A 360 0.08 22.45 -13.59
CA ASP A 360 0.04 21.63 -14.80
C ASP A 360 -0.54 22.46 -15.94
N TYR A 361 0.20 22.53 -17.04
CA TYR A 361 -0.26 23.17 -18.26
C TYR A 361 -0.12 22.22 -19.44
N GLN A 362 -1.17 22.11 -20.22
CA GLN A 362 -1.22 21.31 -21.42
C GLN A 362 -1.82 22.09 -22.59
N PHE A 363 -1.10 22.12 -23.68
CA PHE A 363 -1.59 22.59 -24.99
C PHE A 363 -1.77 21.40 -25.91
N SER A 364 -2.90 21.32 -26.59
CA SER A 364 -3.17 20.32 -27.64
C SER A 364 -3.63 20.99 -28.91
N LYS A 365 -3.07 20.55 -30.05
CA LYS A 365 -3.47 20.96 -31.38
C LYS A 365 -3.91 19.76 -32.18
N LYS A 366 -5.16 19.75 -32.61
CA LYS A 366 -5.72 18.74 -33.50
C LYS A 366 -5.56 19.18 -34.95
N PHE A 367 -5.01 18.30 -35.77
CA PHE A 367 -4.94 18.39 -37.22
C PHE A 367 -5.90 17.36 -37.82
N GLU A 368 -5.97 17.27 -39.13
CA GLU A 368 -6.90 16.34 -39.82
C GLU A 368 -6.68 14.88 -39.42
N HIS A 369 -5.43 14.42 -39.45
CA HIS A 369 -5.07 13.03 -39.15
C HIS A 369 -4.12 12.91 -37.96
N SER A 370 -3.87 13.98 -37.22
CA SER A 370 -2.92 13.94 -36.10
C SER A 370 -3.31 14.89 -34.98
N GLN A 371 -2.70 14.66 -33.82
CA GLN A 371 -2.77 15.53 -32.67
C GLN A 371 -1.41 15.70 -32.04
N LEU A 372 -1.02 16.93 -31.79
CA LEU A 372 0.16 17.27 -31.01
C LEU A 372 -0.29 17.73 -29.63
N THR A 373 0.32 17.17 -28.59
CA THR A 373 0.14 17.59 -27.21
C THR A 373 1.49 17.95 -26.60
N VAL A 374 1.59 19.14 -26.03
CA VAL A 374 2.80 19.64 -25.36
C VAL A 374 2.38 20.18 -23.99
N GLY A 375 3.20 19.96 -22.98
CA GLY A 375 2.88 20.46 -21.67
C GLY A 375 4.09 20.57 -20.74
N GLY A 376 3.81 21.12 -19.56
CA GLY A 376 4.77 21.24 -18.47
C GLY A 376 4.10 21.10 -17.13
N THR A 377 4.82 20.52 -16.18
CA THR A 377 4.37 20.32 -14.80
C THR A 377 5.41 20.83 -13.83
N TYR A 378 4.95 21.40 -12.72
CA TYR A 378 5.78 21.74 -11.57
C TYR A 378 5.10 21.27 -10.30
N GLU A 379 5.83 20.60 -9.44
CA GLU A 379 5.40 20.21 -8.11
C GLU A 379 6.46 20.60 -7.09
N ARG A 380 6.04 21.25 -6.01
CA ARG A 380 6.85 21.46 -4.82
C ARG A 380 6.16 20.84 -3.63
N ILE A 381 6.89 20.02 -2.89
CA ILE A 381 6.46 19.38 -1.64
C ILE A 381 7.30 19.95 -0.50
N HIS A 382 6.65 20.24 0.63
CA HIS A 382 7.31 20.53 1.89
C HIS A 382 6.70 19.62 2.96
N ALA A 383 7.53 18.79 3.57
CA ALA A 383 7.17 17.89 4.66
C ALA A 383 7.88 18.33 5.94
N ASP A 384 7.11 18.53 7.01
CA ASP A 384 7.59 18.80 8.36
C ASP A 384 7.03 17.73 9.29
N SER A 385 7.87 16.79 9.69
CA SER A 385 7.45 15.61 10.42
C SER A 385 8.46 15.23 11.49
N LYS A 386 7.97 14.85 12.66
CA LYS A 386 8.81 14.22 13.69
C LYS A 386 9.36 12.86 13.30
N VAL A 387 8.77 12.26 12.26
CA VAL A 387 9.13 10.90 11.80
C VAL A 387 10.16 10.92 10.69
N THR A 388 10.14 11.94 9.83
CA THR A 388 11.07 12.04 8.70
C THR A 388 12.01 13.24 8.79
N GLY A 389 11.77 14.18 9.68
CA GLY A 389 12.43 15.49 9.70
C GLY A 389 11.77 16.49 8.76
N GLN A 390 12.46 17.61 8.50
CA GLN A 390 12.02 18.66 7.57
C GLN A 390 12.71 18.48 6.22
N HIS A 391 11.91 18.26 5.18
CA HIS A 391 12.40 18.05 3.82
C HIS A 391 11.55 18.79 2.81
N SER A 392 12.18 19.21 1.72
CA SER A 392 11.49 19.81 0.57
C SER A 392 11.90 19.10 -0.72
N SER A 393 10.98 18.94 -1.65
CA SER A 393 11.29 18.42 -2.98
C SER A 393 10.69 19.28 -4.07
N ASP A 394 11.41 19.39 -5.18
CA ASP A 394 10.97 20.04 -6.41
C ASP A 394 10.98 19.04 -7.56
N ASN A 395 9.91 19.01 -8.31
CA ASN A 395 9.76 18.24 -9.55
C ASN A 395 9.34 19.19 -10.68
N VAL A 396 10.12 19.22 -11.74
CA VAL A 396 9.82 20.02 -12.95
C VAL A 396 9.88 19.11 -14.15
N ALA A 397 8.88 19.16 -15.01
CA ALA A 397 8.92 18.40 -16.23
C ALA A 397 8.28 19.10 -17.42
N THR A 398 8.76 18.73 -18.61
CA THR A 398 8.13 19.05 -19.89
C THR A 398 7.88 17.77 -20.67
N PHE A 399 6.80 17.76 -21.44
CA PHE A 399 6.47 16.59 -22.25
C PHE A 399 5.88 16.98 -23.62
N LEU A 400 6.06 16.06 -24.57
CA LEU A 400 5.49 16.12 -25.89
C LEU A 400 4.94 14.76 -26.27
N GLN A 401 3.74 14.71 -26.81
CA GLN A 401 3.14 13.53 -27.41
C GLN A 401 2.60 13.88 -28.78
N TYR A 402 2.84 13.01 -29.75
CA TYR A 402 2.30 13.11 -31.09
C TYR A 402 1.54 11.82 -31.43
N ASP A 403 0.27 11.98 -31.75
CA ASP A 403 -0.64 10.92 -32.16
C ASP A 403 -0.94 11.11 -33.65
N HIS A 404 -0.80 10.06 -34.45
CA HIS A 404 -1.02 10.12 -35.88
C HIS A 404 -1.80 8.92 -36.40
N LYS A 405 -2.80 9.19 -37.20
CA LYS A 405 -3.59 8.22 -37.92
C LYS A 405 -3.02 8.05 -39.33
N PHE A 406 -2.10 7.08 -39.54
CA PHE A 406 -1.41 6.85 -40.82
C PHE A 406 -2.33 6.39 -41.94
N ILE A 407 -3.29 5.53 -41.58
CA ILE A 407 -4.37 5.05 -42.44
C ILE A 407 -5.62 4.95 -41.55
N ASP A 408 -6.80 4.79 -42.13
CA ASP A 408 -8.06 4.76 -41.37
C ASP A 408 -8.07 3.74 -40.23
N ARG A 409 -7.25 2.73 -40.31
CA ARG A 409 -7.18 1.61 -39.35
C ARG A 409 -5.94 1.59 -38.46
N LEU A 410 -4.93 2.46 -38.68
CA LEU A 410 -3.69 2.47 -37.92
C LEU A 410 -3.48 3.78 -37.18
N ASN A 411 -3.54 3.75 -35.87
CA ASN A 411 -3.17 4.86 -35.01
C ASN A 411 -1.81 4.56 -34.35
N VAL A 412 -0.90 5.53 -34.40
CA VAL A 412 0.41 5.48 -33.75
C VAL A 412 0.57 6.67 -32.82
N SER A 413 1.08 6.42 -31.63
CA SER A 413 1.35 7.42 -30.61
C SER A 413 2.83 7.35 -30.21
N VAL A 414 3.52 8.48 -30.18
CA VAL A 414 4.88 8.59 -29.63
C VAL A 414 4.96 9.77 -28.69
N GLY A 415 5.75 9.61 -27.63
CA GLY A 415 5.88 10.67 -26.62
C GLY A 415 7.23 10.66 -25.94
N VAL A 416 7.62 11.83 -25.46
CA VAL A 416 8.84 12.05 -24.68
C VAL A 416 8.53 12.99 -23.52
N ARG A 417 9.13 12.73 -22.36
CA ARG A 417 9.13 13.59 -21.17
C ARG A 417 10.55 13.81 -20.72
N LEU A 418 10.88 15.02 -20.36
CA LEU A 418 12.11 15.40 -19.67
C LEU A 418 11.74 15.85 -18.27
N GLU A 419 12.38 15.29 -17.27
CA GLU A 419 12.03 15.54 -15.88
C GLU A 419 13.25 15.80 -15.02
N TYR A 420 13.16 16.82 -14.18
CA TYR A 420 14.11 17.19 -13.14
C TYR A 420 13.47 16.95 -11.78
N TYR A 421 14.20 16.31 -10.87
CA TYR A 421 13.76 16.08 -9.49
C TYR A 421 14.89 16.36 -8.52
N ARG A 422 14.55 16.99 -7.41
CA ARG A 422 15.47 17.33 -6.33
C ARG A 422 14.78 17.13 -4.99
N VAL A 423 15.50 16.59 -4.01
CA VAL A 423 15.13 16.63 -2.60
C VAL A 423 16.21 17.40 -1.84
N ASP A 424 15.82 18.43 -1.12
CA ASP A 424 16.67 19.40 -0.45
C ASP A 424 17.77 19.95 -1.39
N ASP A 425 18.90 20.40 -0.85
CA ASP A 425 20.01 20.90 -1.65
C ASP A 425 21.02 19.82 -2.06
N PHE A 426 20.93 18.64 -1.47
CA PHE A 426 21.95 17.58 -1.53
C PHE A 426 21.62 16.46 -2.50
N TYR A 427 20.33 16.17 -2.70
CA TYR A 427 19.92 14.99 -3.43
C TYR A 427 19.33 15.35 -4.78
N ARG A 428 20.07 15.02 -5.86
CA ARG A 428 19.62 15.18 -7.24
C ARG A 428 19.53 13.79 -7.88
N GLU A 429 18.35 13.40 -8.28
CA GLU A 429 18.16 12.20 -9.07
C GLU A 429 18.30 12.52 -10.55
N ALA A 430 18.90 11.55 -11.24
CA ALA A 430 19.08 11.50 -12.68
C ALA A 430 20.08 12.50 -13.29
N GLU A 431 21.31 12.04 -13.40
CA GLU A 431 22.25 12.57 -14.38
C GLU A 431 22.12 11.77 -15.70
N THR A 432 21.71 12.45 -16.75
CA THR A 432 21.77 11.88 -18.11
C THR A 432 22.92 12.55 -18.86
N LYS A 433 23.71 11.75 -19.59
CA LYS A 433 24.75 12.29 -20.47
C LYS A 433 24.11 12.65 -21.81
N ILE A 434 24.07 13.95 -22.15
CA ILE A 434 23.63 14.45 -23.44
C ILE A 434 24.85 15.09 -24.11
N PHE A 435 25.28 14.57 -25.25
CA PHE A 435 26.49 15.01 -25.97
C PHE A 435 27.74 15.06 -25.06
N GLY A 436 27.86 14.12 -24.14
CA GLY A 436 29.00 14.04 -23.21
C GLY A 436 28.88 14.91 -21.94
N ALA A 437 27.97 15.87 -21.91
CA ALA A 437 27.68 16.68 -20.73
C ALA A 437 26.68 15.97 -19.79
N LYS A 438 26.96 16.00 -18.48
CA LYS A 438 26.01 15.52 -17.48
C LYS A 438 24.92 16.57 -17.29
N VAL A 439 23.68 16.19 -17.57
CA VAL A 439 22.49 17.05 -17.40
C VAL A 439 21.59 16.42 -16.35
N PRO A 440 21.10 17.17 -15.35
CA PRO A 440 20.28 16.64 -14.25
C PRO A 440 18.81 16.44 -14.65
N VAL A 441 18.58 15.82 -15.83
CA VAL A 441 17.24 15.51 -16.33
C VAL A 441 17.11 14.05 -16.72
N LYS A 442 15.94 13.48 -16.49
CA LYS A 442 15.56 12.12 -16.87
C LYS A 442 14.70 12.15 -18.12
N PRO A 443 15.18 11.65 -19.27
CA PRO A 443 14.34 11.43 -20.44
C PRO A 443 13.53 10.13 -20.27
N VAL A 444 12.27 10.17 -20.68
CA VAL A 444 11.34 9.03 -20.65
C VAL A 444 10.61 8.98 -21.99
N PHE A 445 10.56 7.81 -22.62
CA PHE A 445 9.97 7.60 -23.93
C PHE A 445 8.77 6.66 -23.85
N ARG A 446 7.80 6.87 -24.75
CA ARG A 446 6.65 5.98 -24.95
C ARG A 446 6.34 5.89 -26.44
N GLY A 447 5.98 4.68 -26.87
CA GLY A 447 5.41 4.43 -28.20
C GLY A 447 4.24 3.45 -28.08
N GLY A 448 3.28 3.61 -28.96
CA GLY A 448 2.13 2.71 -29.04
C GLY A 448 1.52 2.70 -30.41
N LEU A 449 0.93 1.58 -30.78
CA LEU A 449 0.15 1.44 -31.99
C LEU A 449 -1.14 0.70 -31.69
N ASN A 450 -2.19 1.05 -32.42
CA ASN A 450 -3.45 0.34 -32.43
C ASN A 450 -3.89 0.17 -33.89
N TYR A 451 -4.06 -1.08 -34.30
CA TYR A 451 -4.48 -1.46 -35.65
C TYR A 451 -5.81 -2.18 -35.62
N GLU A 452 -6.77 -1.67 -36.36
CA GLU A 452 -8.07 -2.29 -36.59
C GLU A 452 -7.98 -3.32 -37.71
N LEU A 453 -7.95 -4.63 -37.34
CA LEU A 453 -7.91 -5.74 -38.30
C LEU A 453 -9.21 -5.89 -39.06
N GLY A 454 -10.33 -5.60 -38.41
CA GLY A 454 -11.67 -5.74 -38.92
C GLY A 454 -12.66 -5.14 -37.96
N GLU A 455 -13.94 -5.20 -38.30
CA GLU A 455 -15.01 -4.70 -37.43
C GLU A 455 -14.94 -5.35 -36.04
N TYR A 456 -14.75 -4.51 -35.00
CA TYR A 456 -14.57 -4.92 -33.59
C TYR A 456 -13.34 -5.79 -33.30
N SER A 457 -12.32 -5.80 -34.19
CA SER A 457 -11.10 -6.59 -34.04
C SER A 457 -9.87 -5.69 -34.05
N PHE A 458 -9.09 -5.71 -32.97
CA PHE A 458 -7.97 -4.78 -32.75
C PHE A 458 -6.73 -5.50 -32.28
N ILE A 459 -5.57 -5.16 -32.89
CA ILE A 459 -4.26 -5.45 -32.34
C ILE A 459 -3.66 -4.16 -31.80
N ARG A 460 -3.09 -4.23 -30.59
CA ARG A 460 -2.35 -3.14 -29.99
C ARG A 460 -0.96 -3.60 -29.57
N ALA A 461 0.02 -2.73 -29.76
CA ALA A 461 1.33 -2.90 -29.17
C ALA A 461 1.72 -1.60 -28.48
N SER A 462 2.41 -1.71 -27.37
CA SER A 462 2.94 -0.54 -26.66
C SER A 462 4.29 -0.85 -26.03
N PHE A 463 5.12 0.19 -25.97
CA PHE A 463 6.34 0.24 -25.23
C PHE A 463 6.38 1.55 -24.45
N GLY A 464 6.72 1.49 -23.17
CA GLY A 464 6.83 2.68 -22.34
C GLY A 464 7.92 2.53 -21.28
N GLN A 465 8.71 3.56 -21.14
CA GLN A 465 9.61 3.71 -20.01
C GLN A 465 8.83 4.35 -18.85
N GLY A 466 9.20 3.98 -17.65
CA GLY A 466 8.67 4.55 -16.44
C GLY A 466 9.76 4.71 -15.38
N TYR A 467 9.50 5.55 -14.44
CA TYR A 467 10.37 5.78 -13.29
C TYR A 467 9.54 6.15 -12.07
N ARG A 468 10.15 5.99 -10.90
CA ARG A 468 9.58 6.46 -9.64
C ARG A 468 10.70 6.98 -8.75
N TYR A 469 10.58 8.23 -8.35
CA TYR A 469 11.47 8.76 -7.32
C TYR A 469 11.07 8.20 -5.96
N PRO A 470 12.06 7.90 -5.08
CA PRO A 470 11.73 7.57 -3.71
C PRO A 470 11.05 8.77 -3.04
N SER A 471 10.01 8.50 -2.28
CA SER A 471 9.34 9.52 -1.48
C SER A 471 10.25 9.99 -0.33
N VAL A 472 9.95 11.16 0.23
CA VAL A 472 10.63 11.66 1.44
C VAL A 472 10.56 10.62 2.57
N THR A 473 9.40 10.00 2.75
CA THR A 473 9.22 8.97 3.77
C THR A 473 10.07 7.73 3.50
N GLU A 474 10.19 7.25 2.27
CA GLU A 474 11.03 6.10 1.97
C GLU A 474 12.52 6.35 2.26
N LYS A 475 13.00 7.58 2.06
CA LYS A 475 14.40 7.94 2.31
C LYS A 475 14.71 8.21 3.79
N PHE A 476 13.81 8.89 4.49
CA PHE A 476 14.14 9.54 5.75
C PHE A 476 13.31 9.07 6.94
N ILE A 477 12.43 8.08 6.77
CA ILE A 477 11.63 7.59 7.90
C ILE A 477 12.53 7.05 9.01
N LEU A 478 12.42 7.66 10.19
CA LEU A 478 13.00 7.16 11.42
C LEU A 478 11.89 7.11 12.47
N LYS A 479 11.38 5.93 12.72
CA LYS A 479 10.28 5.74 13.63
C LYS A 479 10.44 4.45 14.42
N ASP A 480 10.29 4.57 15.73
CA ASP A 480 10.05 3.44 16.60
C ASP A 480 8.52 3.22 16.74
N ILE A 481 8.08 2.01 16.49
CA ILE A 481 6.69 1.60 16.57
C ILE A 481 6.58 0.56 17.69
N GLY A 482 6.88 0.99 18.93
CA GLY A 482 6.76 0.12 20.10
C GLY A 482 7.71 -1.09 20.11
N GLY A 483 8.93 -0.94 19.55
CA GLY A 483 9.95 -1.99 19.50
C GLY A 483 10.21 -2.55 18.10
N VAL A 484 9.39 -2.22 17.12
CA VAL A 484 9.67 -2.45 15.70
C VAL A 484 9.91 -1.10 15.04
N GLY A 485 11.11 -0.90 14.49
CA GLY A 485 11.53 0.37 13.91
C GLY A 485 11.25 0.49 12.40
N ALA A 486 11.27 1.72 11.93
CA ALA A 486 11.49 2.01 10.51
C ALA A 486 12.77 2.85 10.42
N PHE A 487 13.71 2.43 9.60
CA PHE A 487 15.05 3.00 9.53
C PHE A 487 15.30 3.73 8.22
N PRO A 488 15.91 4.92 8.23
CA PRO A 488 16.16 5.72 7.04
C PRO A 488 17.21 5.07 6.12
N ASN A 489 17.10 5.35 4.82
CA ASN A 489 18.10 5.04 3.81
C ASN A 489 18.24 6.22 2.84
N ALA A 490 19.11 7.15 3.16
CA ALA A 490 19.35 8.34 2.34
C ALA A 490 19.93 8.00 0.95
N GLU A 491 20.62 6.86 0.82
CA GLU A 491 21.24 6.38 -0.43
C GLU A 491 20.24 5.74 -1.41
N LEU A 492 18.96 5.68 -1.04
CA LEU A 492 17.92 5.07 -1.88
C LEU A 492 17.80 5.77 -3.22
N LYS A 493 17.94 5.01 -4.31
CA LYS A 493 17.95 5.48 -5.70
C LYS A 493 16.56 5.42 -6.33
N ALA A 494 16.35 6.23 -7.38
CA ALA A 494 15.13 6.17 -8.18
C ALA A 494 14.99 4.82 -8.88
N GLU A 495 13.81 4.28 -8.81
CA GLU A 495 13.39 3.07 -9.50
C GLU A 495 13.09 3.41 -10.96
N GLN A 496 13.56 2.58 -11.88
CA GLN A 496 13.39 2.73 -13.33
C GLN A 496 12.89 1.43 -13.93
N GLY A 497 12.19 1.53 -15.05
CA GLY A 497 11.77 0.34 -15.76
C GLY A 497 11.20 0.66 -17.13
N TYR A 498 10.91 -0.40 -17.86
CA TYR A 498 10.11 -0.32 -19.07
C TYR A 498 9.08 -1.44 -19.10
N ASN A 499 8.00 -1.16 -19.79
CA ASN A 499 6.92 -2.10 -20.04
C ASN A 499 6.71 -2.24 -21.53
N ALA A 500 6.56 -3.48 -22.01
CA ALA A 500 6.15 -3.81 -23.37
C ALA A 500 4.88 -4.67 -23.31
N GLU A 501 3.94 -4.40 -24.19
CA GLU A 501 2.69 -5.13 -24.32
C GLU A 501 2.35 -5.39 -25.77
N LEU A 502 1.85 -6.60 -26.05
CA LEU A 502 1.16 -6.95 -27.28
C LEU A 502 -0.22 -7.51 -26.91
N GLY A 503 -1.27 -6.91 -27.45
CA GLY A 503 -2.65 -7.28 -27.12
C GLY A 503 -3.53 -7.44 -28.35
N PHE A 504 -4.51 -8.31 -28.21
CA PHE A 504 -5.58 -8.54 -29.17
C PHE A 504 -6.92 -8.42 -28.49
N LYS A 505 -7.84 -7.65 -29.09
CA LYS A 505 -9.20 -7.47 -28.62
C LYS A 505 -10.19 -7.78 -29.73
N GLN A 506 -11.15 -8.64 -29.44
CA GLN A 506 -12.21 -9.06 -30.36
C GLN A 506 -13.58 -8.88 -29.74
N GLY A 507 -14.43 -8.13 -30.42
CA GLY A 507 -15.87 -8.13 -30.15
C GLY A 507 -16.53 -9.39 -30.70
N TYR A 508 -17.57 -9.88 -30.05
CA TYR A 508 -18.38 -11.01 -30.52
C TYR A 508 -19.86 -10.78 -30.29
N LYS A 509 -20.65 -11.40 -31.16
CA LYS A 509 -22.11 -11.43 -31.05
C LYS A 509 -22.61 -12.80 -31.51
N PHE A 510 -23.25 -13.54 -30.59
CA PHE A 510 -23.86 -14.84 -30.82
C PHE A 510 -25.31 -14.79 -30.35
N GLY A 511 -26.26 -14.54 -31.29
CA GLY A 511 -27.64 -14.32 -30.91
C GLY A 511 -27.80 -13.15 -29.95
N ASN A 512 -28.31 -13.43 -28.75
CA ASN A 512 -28.53 -12.46 -27.68
C ASN A 512 -27.30 -12.22 -26.79
N LEU A 513 -26.19 -12.92 -27.04
CA LEU A 513 -24.93 -12.71 -26.34
C LEU A 513 -24.07 -11.72 -27.12
N LYS A 514 -23.68 -10.62 -26.47
CA LYS A 514 -22.75 -9.60 -26.99
C LYS A 514 -21.62 -9.36 -26.00
N GLY A 515 -20.42 -9.22 -26.48
CA GLY A 515 -19.29 -8.94 -25.61
C GLY A 515 -17.98 -8.76 -26.35
N PHE A 516 -16.90 -8.81 -25.58
CA PHE A 516 -15.55 -8.80 -26.12
C PHE A 516 -14.62 -9.70 -25.31
N ILE A 517 -13.60 -10.21 -25.97
CA ILE A 517 -12.43 -10.85 -25.38
C ILE A 517 -11.24 -9.94 -25.61
N ASP A 518 -10.39 -9.80 -24.59
CA ASP A 518 -9.14 -9.05 -24.64
C ASP A 518 -8.02 -9.94 -24.06
N VAL A 519 -6.98 -10.18 -24.82
CA VAL A 519 -5.79 -10.97 -24.45
C VAL A 519 -4.58 -10.12 -24.63
N ALA A 520 -3.72 -10.00 -23.62
CA ALA A 520 -2.46 -9.27 -23.72
C ALA A 520 -1.31 -10.04 -23.08
N GLY A 521 -0.23 -10.23 -23.85
CA GLY A 521 1.08 -10.57 -23.30
C GLY A 521 1.80 -9.31 -22.86
N PHE A 522 2.43 -9.35 -21.69
CA PHE A 522 3.17 -8.21 -21.16
C PHE A 522 4.52 -8.63 -20.59
N TYR A 523 5.47 -7.69 -20.66
CA TYR A 523 6.80 -7.81 -20.08
C TYR A 523 7.20 -6.50 -19.44
N THR A 524 7.60 -6.53 -18.17
CA THR A 524 8.11 -5.39 -17.44
C THR A 524 9.47 -5.71 -16.86
N ARG A 525 10.45 -4.83 -17.02
CA ARG A 525 11.76 -4.94 -16.41
C ARG A 525 12.07 -3.72 -15.57
N TYR A 526 12.62 -3.97 -14.38
CA TYR A 526 13.02 -2.94 -13.43
C TYR A 526 14.52 -2.93 -13.23
N LYS A 527 15.03 -1.75 -12.93
CA LYS A 527 16.36 -1.49 -12.40
C LYS A 527 16.21 -0.66 -11.13
N ASP A 528 16.98 -1.01 -10.11
CA ASP A 528 16.95 -0.34 -8.80
C ASP A 528 15.55 -0.32 -8.16
N MET A 529 14.81 -1.45 -8.30
CA MET A 529 13.45 -1.58 -7.77
C MET A 529 13.44 -1.33 -6.26
N ILE A 530 12.58 -0.43 -5.79
CA ILE A 530 12.49 -0.10 -4.36
C ILE A 530 11.58 -1.13 -3.68
N GLU A 531 12.15 -1.85 -2.72
CA GLU A 531 11.41 -2.72 -1.79
C GLU A 531 11.87 -2.42 -0.37
N PHE A 532 11.26 -3.03 0.63
CA PHE A 532 11.79 -2.98 1.98
C PHE A 532 12.40 -4.33 2.37
N ARG A 533 13.32 -4.28 3.31
CA ARG A 533 13.85 -5.44 4.01
C ARG A 533 13.55 -5.32 5.49
N PHE A 534 13.22 -6.42 6.12
CA PHE A 534 13.02 -6.51 7.55
C PHE A 534 14.21 -7.19 8.21
N GLY A 535 14.65 -6.72 9.38
CA GLY A 535 15.79 -7.32 10.07
C GLY A 535 16.30 -6.49 11.23
N LEU A 536 17.60 -6.67 11.57
CA LEU A 536 18.32 -5.91 12.60
C LEU A 536 19.09 -4.74 11.97
N PHE A 537 19.14 -3.65 12.73
CA PHE A 537 19.82 -2.42 12.34
C PHE A 537 20.62 -1.85 13.50
N ASN A 538 21.69 -1.14 13.21
CA ASN A 538 22.37 -0.27 14.16
C ASN A 538 21.47 0.95 14.42
N ASN A 539 21.20 1.26 15.69
CA ASN A 539 20.28 2.36 16.03
C ASN A 539 20.83 3.75 15.79
N LYS A 540 22.13 3.89 15.55
CA LYS A 540 22.80 5.18 15.33
C LYS A 540 23.20 5.40 13.89
N THR A 541 23.81 4.40 13.24
CA THR A 541 24.23 4.50 11.84
C THR A 541 23.13 4.08 10.87
N PHE A 542 22.10 3.36 11.37
CA PHE A 542 20.98 2.77 10.62
C PHE A 542 21.42 1.72 9.59
N ASP A 543 22.66 1.25 9.72
CA ASP A 543 23.16 0.18 8.86
C ASP A 543 22.47 -1.14 9.17
N TYR A 544 22.15 -1.88 8.13
CA TYR A 544 21.65 -3.22 8.23
C TYR A 544 22.75 -4.16 8.79
N ILE A 545 22.40 -4.95 9.80
CA ILE A 545 23.32 -5.90 10.43
C ILE A 545 23.18 -7.24 9.72
N ASP A 546 24.14 -7.55 8.88
CA ASP A 546 24.20 -8.77 8.05
C ASP A 546 25.25 -9.78 8.53
N GLY A 547 25.89 -9.53 9.68
CA GLY A 547 26.90 -10.44 10.23
C GLY A 547 27.35 -10.09 11.65
N LEU A 548 28.09 -11.02 12.27
CA LEU A 548 28.59 -10.90 13.65
C LEU A 548 29.47 -9.67 13.85
N SER A 549 30.31 -9.33 12.86
CA SER A 549 31.21 -8.18 12.95
C SER A 549 30.42 -6.87 13.14
N LYS A 550 29.37 -6.67 12.37
CA LYS A 550 28.50 -5.48 12.52
C LYS A 550 27.72 -5.51 13.84
N LEU A 551 27.27 -6.71 14.25
CA LEU A 551 26.60 -6.89 15.53
C LEU A 551 27.49 -6.53 16.71
N PHE A 552 28.72 -7.06 16.76
CA PHE A 552 29.69 -6.74 17.81
C PHE A 552 30.10 -5.27 17.78
N ASN A 553 30.22 -4.68 16.59
CA ASN A 553 30.50 -3.24 16.46
C ASN A 553 29.36 -2.39 17.05
N ALA A 554 28.10 -2.74 16.78
CA ALA A 554 26.96 -2.02 17.35
C ALA A 554 26.89 -2.12 18.88
N PHE A 555 27.27 -3.26 19.46
CA PHE A 555 27.38 -3.43 20.92
C PHE A 555 28.58 -2.70 21.51
N SER A 556 29.77 -2.83 20.92
CA SER A 556 31.01 -2.25 21.45
C SER A 556 31.05 -0.74 21.33
N SER A 557 30.43 -0.16 20.30
CA SER A 557 30.29 1.28 20.14
C SER A 557 29.22 1.91 21.04
N GLY A 558 28.34 1.07 21.66
CA GLY A 558 27.20 1.54 22.44
C GLY A 558 26.08 2.12 21.58
N ASP A 559 26.05 1.82 20.28
CA ASP A 559 25.04 2.36 19.35
C ASP A 559 23.67 1.72 19.55
N GLY A 560 23.62 0.49 20.10
CA GLY A 560 22.40 -0.26 20.30
C GLY A 560 21.86 -0.91 19.01
N LEU A 561 20.87 -1.79 19.21
CA LEU A 561 20.23 -2.56 18.14
C LEU A 561 18.76 -2.18 18.01
N GLY A 562 18.28 -2.13 16.79
CA GLY A 562 16.87 -1.99 16.46
C GLY A 562 16.37 -3.10 15.54
N ILE A 563 15.16 -3.57 15.78
CA ILE A 563 14.46 -4.50 14.89
C ILE A 563 13.51 -3.70 14.05
N GLY A 564 13.44 -3.96 12.75
CA GLY A 564 12.48 -3.23 11.92
C GLY A 564 12.65 -3.36 10.43
N ALA A 565 12.17 -2.37 9.71
CA ALA A 565 12.17 -2.33 8.26
C ALA A 565 12.95 -1.13 7.73
N GLN A 566 13.57 -1.28 6.57
CA GLN A 566 14.26 -0.23 5.83
C GLN A 566 13.96 -0.38 4.33
N PHE A 567 13.68 0.73 3.65
CA PHE A 567 13.57 0.72 2.19
C PHE A 567 14.94 0.53 1.55
N THR A 568 15.02 -0.30 0.52
CA THR A 568 16.25 -0.62 -0.19
C THR A 568 15.99 -0.81 -1.67
N ASN A 569 17.01 -0.65 -2.50
CA ASN A 569 16.93 -1.02 -3.91
C ASN A 569 17.24 -2.50 -4.07
N VAL A 570 16.29 -3.26 -4.59
CA VAL A 570 16.57 -4.56 -5.21
C VAL A 570 17.16 -4.28 -6.58
N GLY A 571 18.16 -5.00 -7.01
CA GLY A 571 18.86 -4.69 -8.26
C GLY A 571 17.96 -4.74 -9.49
N ARG A 572 18.00 -5.84 -10.25
CA ARG A 572 17.18 -6.04 -11.45
C ARG A 572 16.02 -6.98 -11.15
N ALA A 573 14.84 -6.66 -11.69
CA ALA A 573 13.67 -7.52 -11.59
C ALA A 573 12.91 -7.58 -12.92
N GLU A 574 12.25 -8.71 -13.16
CA GLU A 574 11.41 -8.93 -14.34
C GLU A 574 10.04 -9.46 -13.93
N ILE A 575 9.00 -8.95 -14.59
CA ILE A 575 7.64 -9.47 -14.45
C ILE A 575 7.05 -9.63 -15.84
N TYR A 576 6.70 -10.85 -16.20
CA TYR A 576 6.05 -11.13 -17.48
C TYR A 576 4.84 -12.05 -17.30
N GLY A 577 3.95 -12.03 -18.25
CA GLY A 577 2.76 -12.84 -18.18
C GLY A 577 1.71 -12.58 -19.23
N VAL A 578 0.53 -13.11 -18.97
CA VAL A 578 -0.64 -12.99 -19.85
C VAL A 578 -1.83 -12.49 -19.02
N ASP A 579 -2.55 -11.53 -19.57
CA ASP A 579 -3.78 -10.96 -19.03
C ASP A 579 -4.92 -11.25 -20.02
N LEU A 580 -5.84 -12.13 -19.61
CA LEU A 580 -7.03 -12.48 -20.35
C LEU A 580 -8.25 -11.87 -19.67
N SER A 581 -9.10 -11.19 -20.39
CA SER A 581 -10.39 -10.75 -19.89
C SER A 581 -11.49 -10.88 -20.93
N THR A 582 -12.71 -11.13 -20.46
CA THR A 582 -13.91 -11.07 -21.28
C THR A 582 -15.01 -10.38 -20.49
N SER A 583 -15.79 -9.58 -21.18
CA SER A 583 -17.00 -8.96 -20.63
C SER A 583 -18.10 -8.98 -21.67
N GLY A 584 -19.32 -9.15 -21.21
CA GLY A 584 -20.45 -9.20 -22.10
C GLY A 584 -21.80 -9.14 -21.40
N VAL A 585 -22.82 -9.12 -22.21
CA VAL A 585 -24.22 -9.13 -21.78
C VAL A 585 -24.96 -10.22 -22.56
N TYR A 586 -25.72 -11.03 -21.83
CA TYR A 586 -26.69 -11.96 -22.40
C TYR A 586 -28.11 -11.47 -22.09
N GLU A 587 -28.91 -11.23 -23.13
CA GLU A 587 -30.28 -10.75 -23.02
C GLU A 587 -31.24 -11.98 -23.16
N PHE A 588 -31.76 -12.50 -22.04
CA PHE A 588 -32.72 -13.61 -22.06
C PHE A 588 -34.06 -13.19 -22.71
N ASN A 589 -34.54 -12.00 -22.30
CA ASN A 589 -35.71 -11.31 -22.77
C ASN A 589 -35.64 -9.82 -22.40
N ARG A 590 -36.75 -9.05 -22.66
CA ARG A 590 -36.82 -7.62 -22.39
C ARG A 590 -36.60 -7.25 -20.90
N ASP A 591 -36.98 -8.15 -20.00
CA ASP A 591 -36.97 -7.91 -18.54
C ASP A 591 -35.83 -8.62 -17.81
N THR A 592 -35.05 -9.43 -18.52
CA THR A 592 -34.01 -10.27 -17.91
C THR A 592 -32.69 -10.18 -18.70
N ARG A 593 -31.65 -9.69 -18.09
CA ARG A 593 -30.30 -9.65 -18.66
C ARG A 593 -29.24 -10.07 -17.65
N LEU A 594 -28.23 -10.75 -18.14
CA LEU A 594 -27.04 -11.11 -17.37
C LEU A 594 -25.84 -10.36 -17.93
N ALA A 595 -25.26 -9.47 -17.15
CA ALA A 595 -23.95 -8.88 -17.44
C ALA A 595 -22.87 -9.73 -16.74
N TYR A 596 -21.75 -9.93 -17.41
CA TYR A 596 -20.61 -10.65 -16.82
C TYR A 596 -19.28 -10.03 -17.20
N THR A 597 -18.32 -10.19 -16.30
CA THR A 597 -16.91 -9.93 -16.53
C THR A 597 -16.12 -11.07 -15.93
N PHE A 598 -15.19 -11.62 -16.69
CA PHE A 598 -14.25 -12.64 -16.22
C PHE A 598 -12.84 -12.22 -16.58
N GLY A 599 -11.90 -12.43 -15.69
CA GLY A 599 -10.49 -12.11 -15.89
C GLY A 599 -9.58 -13.18 -15.30
N TYR A 600 -8.54 -13.51 -16.03
CA TYR A 600 -7.45 -14.37 -15.59
C TYR A 600 -6.12 -13.70 -15.88
N VAL A 601 -5.24 -13.68 -14.89
CA VAL A 601 -3.87 -13.17 -15.06
C VAL A 601 -2.87 -14.20 -14.58
N TYR A 602 -1.93 -14.50 -15.45
CA TYR A 602 -0.70 -15.19 -15.12
C TYR A 602 0.44 -14.18 -15.03
N THR A 603 1.21 -14.21 -13.93
CA THR A 603 2.40 -13.38 -13.75
C THR A 603 3.57 -14.23 -13.28
N ASN A 604 4.76 -13.96 -13.81
CA ASN A 604 6.00 -14.57 -13.33
C ASN A 604 6.97 -13.47 -12.87
N PRO A 605 6.95 -13.11 -11.57
CA PRO A 605 7.75 -12.03 -11.01
C PRO A 605 9.10 -12.57 -10.52
N ILE A 606 10.19 -12.22 -11.20
CA ILE A 606 11.53 -12.75 -10.99
C ILE A 606 12.46 -11.66 -10.44
N ASP A 607 13.23 -12.00 -9.40
CA ASP A 607 14.43 -11.28 -8.95
C ASP A 607 15.62 -11.82 -9.74
N MET A 608 16.21 -10.98 -10.59
CA MET A 608 17.29 -11.40 -11.52
C MET A 608 18.68 -11.44 -10.88
N ASP A 609 18.84 -10.86 -9.71
CA ASP A 609 20.14 -10.75 -9.05
C ASP A 609 20.27 -11.73 -7.87
N VAL A 610 19.33 -12.66 -7.72
CA VAL A 610 19.31 -13.62 -6.61
C VAL A 610 20.53 -14.53 -6.58
N ASP A 611 20.97 -15.06 -7.74
CA ASP A 611 22.08 -16.00 -7.80
C ASP A 611 23.43 -15.34 -7.47
N SER A 612 23.67 -14.10 -7.93
CA SER A 612 24.91 -13.37 -7.60
C SER A 612 24.99 -13.05 -6.10
N ARG A 613 23.86 -12.69 -5.49
CA ARG A 613 23.78 -12.45 -4.06
C ARG A 613 23.96 -13.73 -3.25
N ASN A 614 23.44 -14.88 -3.70
CA ASN A 614 23.64 -16.16 -3.05
C ASN A 614 25.12 -16.55 -3.02
N ALA A 615 25.84 -16.35 -4.13
CA ALA A 615 27.27 -16.65 -4.19
C ALA A 615 28.11 -15.76 -3.27
N GLU A 616 27.77 -14.49 -3.10
CA GLU A 616 28.42 -13.58 -2.16
C GLU A 616 28.20 -14.00 -0.69
N GLU A 617 27.02 -14.53 -0.37
CA GLU A 617 26.67 -14.97 0.97
C GLU A 617 27.27 -16.35 1.33
N GLU A 618 27.36 -17.27 0.35
CA GLU A 618 28.04 -18.55 0.53
C GLU A 618 29.54 -18.37 0.77
N ALA A 619 30.15 -17.31 0.21
CA ALA A 619 31.54 -16.95 0.43
C ALA A 619 31.81 -16.34 1.82
N ASN A 620 30.80 -15.74 2.45
CA ASN A 620 30.83 -15.20 3.80
C ASN A 620 30.12 -16.18 4.74
N ASP A 621 30.80 -17.25 5.15
CA ASP A 621 30.33 -18.29 6.08
C ASP A 621 30.18 -17.70 7.49
N ASP A 622 29.35 -16.69 7.66
CA ASP A 622 29.13 -16.02 8.92
C ASP A 622 27.79 -16.45 9.55
N LEU A 623 27.86 -16.80 10.78
CA LEU A 623 26.85 -17.45 11.62
C LEU A 623 25.59 -16.72 11.81
N MET A 624 25.70 -15.45 11.76
CA MET A 624 24.55 -14.58 11.76
C MET A 624 24.13 -14.22 10.36
N ALA A 625 24.45 -15.02 9.35
CA ALA A 625 24.03 -14.72 7.98
C ALA A 625 22.55 -14.34 7.94
N MET A 626 22.26 -13.25 8.60
CA MET A 626 21.16 -12.37 8.31
C MET A 626 21.51 -11.86 6.94
N ARG A 627 21.20 -12.70 5.97
CA ARG A 627 21.52 -12.43 4.58
C ARG A 627 21.13 -11.01 4.28
N SER A 628 21.97 -10.29 3.58
CA SER A 628 21.70 -8.97 3.00
C SER A 628 20.38 -8.93 2.21
N LYS A 629 19.77 -10.08 2.00
CA LYS A 629 18.51 -10.33 1.34
C LYS A 629 17.38 -10.46 2.32
N SER A 630 16.32 -9.76 2.03
CA SER A 630 15.04 -10.04 2.66
C SER A 630 14.37 -11.32 2.16
N ASN A 631 14.93 -12.01 1.14
CA ASN A 631 14.38 -13.19 0.51
C ASN A 631 15.41 -13.89 -0.38
N ASP A 632 15.57 -15.21 -0.31
CA ASP A 632 16.46 -16.04 -1.14
C ASP A 632 15.75 -16.73 -2.31
N SER A 633 14.46 -16.54 -2.44
CA SER A 633 13.70 -17.05 -3.56
C SER A 633 14.02 -16.27 -4.83
N LYS A 634 14.03 -16.95 -5.97
CA LYS A 634 14.08 -16.31 -7.28
C LYS A 634 12.85 -15.46 -7.61
N TYR A 635 11.84 -15.46 -6.75
CA TYR A 635 10.62 -14.68 -6.95
C TYR A 635 10.63 -13.42 -6.09
N LEU A 636 10.07 -12.35 -6.63
CA LEU A 636 9.78 -11.13 -5.87
C LEU A 636 8.75 -11.39 -4.76
N LYS A 637 8.94 -10.76 -3.62
CA LYS A 637 8.09 -10.95 -2.43
C LYS A 637 6.64 -10.48 -2.63
N TYR A 638 5.71 -11.13 -1.90
CA TYR A 638 4.28 -10.74 -1.79
C TYR A 638 3.54 -10.69 -3.12
N ARG A 639 3.85 -11.63 -4.01
CA ARG A 639 3.19 -11.78 -5.32
C ARG A 639 2.67 -13.19 -5.51
N GLN A 640 1.63 -13.31 -6.32
CA GLN A 640 1.01 -14.57 -6.70
C GLN A 640 1.19 -14.80 -8.21
N LYS A 641 1.29 -16.07 -8.65
CA LYS A 641 1.39 -16.39 -10.09
C LYS A 641 0.06 -16.27 -10.82
N HIS A 642 -1.03 -16.66 -10.18
CA HIS A 642 -2.32 -16.76 -10.82
C HIS A 642 -3.36 -15.96 -10.03
N SER A 643 -4.18 -15.21 -10.76
CA SER A 643 -5.34 -14.49 -10.24
C SER A 643 -6.52 -14.68 -11.18
N VAL A 644 -7.66 -15.09 -10.65
CA VAL A 644 -8.93 -15.22 -11.38
C VAL A 644 -9.95 -14.31 -10.73
N LYS A 645 -10.72 -13.60 -11.53
CA LYS A 645 -11.82 -12.75 -11.06
C LYS A 645 -13.06 -12.97 -11.92
N GLY A 646 -14.21 -12.99 -11.30
CA GLY A 646 -15.50 -13.10 -11.96
C GLY A 646 -16.51 -12.16 -11.33
N VAL A 647 -17.27 -11.47 -12.17
CA VAL A 647 -18.39 -10.62 -11.77
C VAL A 647 -19.58 -11.02 -12.62
N PHE A 648 -20.70 -11.32 -12.00
CA PHE A 648 -21.94 -11.66 -12.66
C PHE A 648 -23.06 -10.83 -12.05
N ASP A 649 -23.84 -10.17 -12.90
CA ASP A 649 -24.96 -9.32 -12.55
C ASP A 649 -26.20 -9.73 -13.34
N LEU A 650 -27.16 -10.34 -12.66
CA LEU A 650 -28.45 -10.68 -13.21
C LEU A 650 -29.48 -9.59 -12.84
N GLU A 651 -29.98 -8.91 -13.83
CA GLU A 651 -31.13 -8.02 -13.69
C GLU A 651 -32.39 -8.78 -14.11
N TRP A 652 -33.39 -8.80 -13.24
CA TRP A 652 -34.68 -9.42 -13.48
C TRP A 652 -35.79 -8.49 -12.99
N LYS A 653 -36.48 -7.83 -13.92
CA LYS A 653 -37.50 -6.81 -13.61
C LYS A 653 -36.93 -5.76 -12.64
N GLN A 654 -37.50 -5.69 -11.42
CA GLN A 654 -37.06 -4.76 -10.37
C GLN A 654 -35.89 -5.31 -9.51
N PHE A 655 -35.52 -6.57 -9.68
CA PHE A 655 -34.47 -7.21 -8.89
C PHE A 655 -33.11 -7.18 -9.59
N ASN A 656 -32.06 -7.10 -8.79
CA ASN A 656 -30.68 -7.27 -9.22
C ASN A 656 -30.02 -8.27 -8.30
N ILE A 657 -29.41 -9.32 -8.87
CA ILE A 657 -28.65 -10.31 -8.14
C ILE A 657 -27.23 -10.31 -8.70
N GLY A 658 -26.25 -10.03 -7.85
CA GLY A 658 -24.86 -9.95 -8.27
C GLY A 658 -23.95 -10.81 -7.43
N THR A 659 -22.86 -11.30 -8.04
CA THR A 659 -21.79 -11.99 -7.35
C THR A 659 -20.43 -11.52 -7.84
N ASN A 660 -19.48 -11.40 -6.91
CA ASN A 660 -18.07 -11.16 -7.21
C ASN A 660 -17.27 -12.36 -6.69
N MET A 661 -16.41 -12.90 -7.52
CA MET A 661 -15.55 -14.02 -7.19
C MET A 661 -14.10 -13.64 -7.41
N SER A 662 -13.23 -14.04 -6.51
CA SER A 662 -11.79 -13.82 -6.62
C SER A 662 -11.05 -15.04 -6.11
N TRP A 663 -10.18 -15.58 -6.93
CA TRP A 663 -9.23 -16.62 -6.54
C TRP A 663 -7.81 -16.16 -6.81
N LYS A 664 -6.91 -16.46 -5.85
CA LYS A 664 -5.48 -16.21 -5.96
C LYS A 664 -4.70 -17.47 -5.59
N SER A 665 -3.63 -17.73 -6.32
CA SER A 665 -2.68 -18.79 -5.96
C SER A 665 -1.90 -18.41 -4.70
N LYS A 666 -1.08 -19.31 -4.20
CA LYS A 666 -0.18 -19.04 -3.06
C LYS A 666 0.74 -17.86 -3.33
N THR A 667 1.10 -17.15 -2.28
CA THR A 667 2.17 -16.14 -2.31
C THR A 667 3.52 -16.81 -2.53
N LEU A 668 4.32 -16.30 -3.46
CA LEU A 668 5.53 -16.96 -3.93
C LEU A 668 6.70 -16.84 -2.96
N ALA A 669 6.87 -15.65 -2.41
CA ALA A 669 7.94 -15.32 -1.47
C ALA A 669 7.47 -14.24 -0.50
N VAL A 670 8.04 -14.24 0.70
CA VAL A 670 7.84 -13.23 1.73
C VAL A 670 9.19 -12.90 2.37
N ASP A 671 9.24 -11.94 3.28
CA ASP A 671 10.47 -11.63 3.99
C ASP A 671 10.96 -12.84 4.77
N TYR A 672 12.21 -13.15 4.54
CA TYR A 672 12.94 -14.27 5.13
C TYR A 672 12.93 -14.25 6.66
N PHE A 673 13.14 -13.06 7.22
CA PHE A 673 13.08 -12.86 8.67
C PHE A 673 11.77 -13.32 9.31
N MET A 674 10.67 -13.36 8.56
CA MET A 674 9.37 -13.79 9.07
C MET A 674 9.16 -15.31 9.02
N VAL A 675 9.69 -15.98 7.99
CA VAL A 675 9.32 -17.38 7.66
C VAL A 675 10.49 -18.22 7.13
N ASP A 676 11.63 -18.20 7.77
CA ASP A 676 12.79 -18.99 7.33
C ASP A 676 12.57 -20.51 7.50
N GLU A 677 12.76 -21.27 6.42
CA GLU A 677 12.59 -22.72 6.41
C GLU A 677 13.89 -23.50 6.80
N ARG A 678 15.06 -22.86 6.74
CA ARG A 678 16.35 -23.54 6.84
C ARG A 678 16.80 -23.86 8.25
N THR A 679 16.18 -23.28 9.25
CA THR A 679 16.66 -23.24 10.63
C THR A 679 16.20 -24.39 11.51
N LYS A 680 15.47 -25.37 10.94
CA LYS A 680 14.96 -26.52 11.74
C LYS A 680 16.07 -27.44 12.28
N ALA A 681 17.22 -27.46 11.63
CA ALA A 681 18.31 -28.40 12.03
C ALA A 681 19.28 -27.77 13.02
N GLU A 682 19.66 -26.51 12.89
CA GLU A 682 20.54 -25.75 13.79
C GLU A 682 20.04 -24.31 13.94
N PRO A 683 19.12 -24.00 14.88
CA PRO A 683 18.58 -22.67 15.08
C PRO A 683 19.69 -21.70 15.52
N ASN A 684 19.73 -20.54 14.86
CA ASN A 684 20.64 -19.45 15.21
C ASN A 684 19.95 -18.41 16.13
N LEU A 685 20.69 -17.40 16.58
CA LEU A 685 20.14 -16.35 17.45
C LEU A 685 18.89 -15.67 16.87
N MET A 686 18.86 -15.47 15.54
CA MET A 686 17.72 -14.85 14.88
C MET A 686 16.49 -15.72 14.86
N ASP A 687 16.65 -17.05 14.85
CA ASP A 687 15.53 -17.97 14.94
C ASP A 687 14.87 -17.92 16.31
N TYR A 688 15.67 -17.81 17.35
CA TYR A 688 15.17 -17.62 18.71
C TYR A 688 14.46 -16.26 18.85
N MET A 689 15.06 -15.18 18.34
CA MET A 689 14.43 -13.86 18.35
C MET A 689 13.13 -13.86 17.55
N ARG A 690 13.10 -14.48 16.39
CA ARG A 690 11.92 -14.64 15.56
C ARG A 690 10.82 -15.44 16.26
N SER A 691 11.18 -16.58 16.84
CA SER A 691 10.24 -17.41 17.59
C SER A 691 9.66 -16.65 18.79
N MET A 692 10.48 -15.89 19.48
CA MET A 692 10.04 -15.05 20.58
C MET A 692 9.09 -13.93 20.13
N LEU A 693 9.39 -13.26 19.00
CA LEU A 693 8.61 -12.12 18.51
C LEU A 693 7.35 -12.52 17.75
N PHE A 694 7.40 -13.58 16.95
CA PHE A 694 6.33 -13.94 16.02
C PHE A 694 5.70 -15.29 16.29
N GLY A 695 6.16 -16.00 17.36
CA GLY A 695 5.67 -17.32 17.69
C GLY A 695 5.89 -18.32 16.56
N ASN A 696 4.92 -19.20 16.34
CA ASN A 696 4.97 -20.24 15.32
C ASN A 696 4.47 -19.73 13.93
N LEU A 697 4.89 -18.51 13.55
CA LEU A 697 4.47 -17.88 12.28
C LEU A 697 4.89 -18.71 11.07
N HIS A 698 6.08 -19.33 11.11
CA HIS A 698 6.58 -20.16 10.02
C HIS A 698 5.59 -21.30 9.70
N ASP A 699 5.26 -22.13 10.69
CA ASP A 699 4.38 -23.30 10.49
C ASP A 699 2.96 -22.84 10.10
N TYR A 700 2.46 -21.81 10.77
CA TYR A 700 1.17 -21.20 10.39
C TYR A 700 1.16 -20.76 8.92
N TRP A 701 2.23 -20.08 8.46
CA TRP A 701 2.30 -19.61 7.06
C TRP A 701 2.42 -20.77 6.08
N ALA A 702 3.25 -21.75 6.36
CA ALA A 702 3.40 -22.96 5.55
C ALA A 702 2.07 -23.72 5.37
N GLU A 703 1.29 -23.81 6.45
CA GLU A 703 -0.04 -24.45 6.42
C GLU A 703 -1.10 -23.63 5.68
N ASN A 704 -1.06 -22.31 5.76
CA ASN A 704 -2.14 -21.44 5.29
C ASN A 704 -1.85 -20.75 3.95
N ASN A 705 -0.60 -20.73 3.46
CA ASN A 705 -0.24 -20.15 2.17
C ASN A 705 -0.54 -21.09 0.99
N LYS A 706 -1.79 -21.51 0.85
CA LYS A 706 -2.26 -22.43 -0.22
C LYS A 706 -3.05 -21.75 -1.32
N GLY A 707 -3.12 -20.41 -1.28
CA GLY A 707 -4.04 -19.63 -2.08
C GLY A 707 -5.45 -19.59 -1.46
N TYR A 708 -6.29 -18.74 -2.00
CA TYR A 708 -7.63 -18.58 -1.44
C TYR A 708 -8.67 -18.18 -2.49
N PHE A 709 -9.92 -18.56 -2.24
CA PHE A 709 -11.10 -18.15 -2.99
C PHE A 709 -12.03 -17.38 -2.06
N VAL A 710 -12.47 -16.19 -2.50
CA VAL A 710 -13.44 -15.34 -1.80
C VAL A 710 -14.57 -15.02 -2.75
N MET A 711 -15.79 -15.10 -2.25
CA MET A 711 -17.02 -14.82 -2.98
C MET A 711 -17.88 -13.83 -2.20
N ASP A 712 -18.34 -12.78 -2.87
CA ASP A 712 -19.30 -11.82 -2.37
C ASP A 712 -20.62 -11.97 -3.15
N MET A 713 -21.75 -11.72 -2.49
CA MET A 713 -23.08 -11.76 -3.09
C MET A 713 -23.87 -10.51 -2.73
N ARG A 714 -24.67 -10.05 -3.68
CA ARG A 714 -25.62 -8.96 -3.46
C ARG A 714 -26.98 -9.27 -4.05
N VAL A 715 -28.01 -8.84 -3.37
CA VAL A 715 -29.40 -8.90 -3.85
C VAL A 715 -30.01 -7.51 -3.63
N GLY A 716 -30.48 -6.92 -4.71
CA GLY A 716 -31.08 -5.58 -4.69
C GLY A 716 -32.46 -5.58 -5.30
N MET A 717 -33.24 -4.56 -4.92
CA MET A 717 -34.58 -4.33 -5.43
C MET A 717 -34.83 -2.83 -5.61
N LYS A 718 -35.36 -2.42 -6.75
CA LYS A 718 -35.95 -1.09 -6.96
C LYS A 718 -37.35 -1.06 -6.35
N VAL A 719 -37.48 -0.44 -5.18
CA VAL A 719 -38.75 -0.34 -4.43
C VAL A 719 -39.69 0.66 -5.12
N THR A 720 -39.12 1.76 -5.57
CA THR A 720 -39.81 2.78 -6.39
C THR A 720 -38.90 3.23 -7.54
N LYS A 721 -39.34 4.17 -8.34
CA LYS A 721 -38.49 4.78 -9.38
C LYS A 721 -37.24 5.46 -8.79
N ASN A 722 -37.34 5.93 -7.55
CA ASN A 722 -36.33 6.75 -6.88
C ASN A 722 -35.60 6.00 -5.77
N ILE A 723 -36.16 4.92 -5.22
CA ILE A 723 -35.63 4.24 -4.04
C ILE A 723 -35.22 2.80 -4.41
N HIS A 724 -34.00 2.44 -4.02
CA HIS A 724 -33.49 1.08 -4.13
C HIS A 724 -32.95 0.60 -2.77
N VAL A 725 -33.13 -0.69 -2.52
CA VAL A 725 -32.63 -1.38 -1.30
C VAL A 725 -31.77 -2.54 -1.74
N GLN A 726 -30.63 -2.73 -1.10
CA GLN A 726 -29.70 -3.80 -1.42
C GLN A 726 -29.14 -4.44 -0.15
N GLY A 727 -29.19 -5.78 -0.09
CA GLY A 727 -28.47 -6.59 0.88
C GLY A 727 -27.20 -7.14 0.24
N LEU A 728 -26.06 -7.06 0.95
CA LEU A 728 -24.78 -7.60 0.51
C LEU A 728 -24.22 -8.53 1.57
N VAL A 729 -23.58 -9.60 1.13
CA VAL A 729 -22.82 -10.51 1.98
C VAL A 729 -21.42 -10.63 1.39
N ASN A 730 -20.44 -9.99 2.02
CA ASN A 730 -19.04 -10.15 1.65
C ASN A 730 -18.44 -11.38 2.31
N ASN A 731 -17.49 -12.03 1.62
CA ASN A 731 -16.91 -13.31 2.04
C ASN A 731 -18.00 -14.35 2.42
N LEU A 732 -18.90 -14.60 1.49
CA LEU A 732 -20.09 -15.48 1.67
C LEU A 732 -19.74 -16.83 2.28
N LEU A 733 -18.61 -17.40 1.87
CA LEU A 733 -18.13 -18.71 2.33
C LEU A 733 -17.42 -18.65 3.70
N ASN A 734 -17.31 -17.47 4.31
CA ASN A 734 -16.57 -17.20 5.55
C ASN A 734 -15.16 -17.79 5.52
N LYS A 735 -14.47 -17.65 4.37
CA LYS A 735 -13.11 -18.15 4.20
C LYS A 735 -12.14 -17.32 5.04
N ARG A 736 -11.37 -17.98 5.91
CA ARG A 736 -10.21 -17.36 6.54
C ARG A 736 -9.07 -17.33 5.51
N TYR A 737 -8.53 -16.16 5.21
CA TYR A 737 -7.48 -15.98 4.23
C TYR A 737 -6.52 -14.87 4.65
N SER A 738 -5.27 -14.98 4.18
CA SER A 738 -4.22 -13.99 4.42
C SER A 738 -3.59 -13.58 3.11
N ALA A 739 -3.55 -12.30 2.85
CA ALA A 739 -2.85 -11.74 1.68
C ALA A 739 -1.34 -11.63 1.91
N ARG A 740 -0.93 -11.55 3.17
CA ARG A 740 0.45 -11.51 3.65
C ARG A 740 0.55 -12.17 5.03
N PRO A 741 1.76 -12.52 5.51
CA PRO A 741 1.94 -12.96 6.89
C PRO A 741 1.39 -11.95 7.91
N MET A 742 0.95 -12.44 9.04
CA MET A 742 0.44 -11.67 10.18
C MET A 742 -0.76 -10.77 9.89
N ASP A 743 -1.55 -11.08 8.86
CA ASP A 743 -2.76 -10.35 8.53
C ASP A 743 -3.85 -11.31 8.01
N VAL A 744 -5.00 -11.33 8.66
CA VAL A 744 -6.16 -12.13 8.26
C VAL A 744 -7.26 -11.21 7.75
N GLY A 745 -7.81 -11.55 6.59
CA GLY A 745 -8.88 -10.82 5.96
C GLY A 745 -10.18 -10.82 6.78
N ALA A 746 -11.10 -9.91 6.42
CA ALA A 746 -12.39 -9.78 7.09
C ALA A 746 -13.20 -11.09 7.03
N PRO A 747 -13.87 -11.47 8.13
CA PRO A 747 -14.82 -12.58 8.15
C PRO A 747 -16.02 -12.24 7.27
N ARG A 748 -16.98 -13.16 7.17
CA ARG A 748 -18.26 -12.87 6.51
C ARG A 748 -18.86 -11.57 7.07
N THR A 749 -19.33 -10.70 6.18
CA THR A 749 -19.82 -9.37 6.55
C THR A 749 -21.18 -9.15 5.91
N PHE A 750 -22.16 -8.71 6.70
CA PHE A 750 -23.53 -8.45 6.25
C PHE A 750 -23.76 -6.94 6.15
N ILE A 751 -24.34 -6.48 5.06
CA ILE A 751 -24.55 -5.06 4.78
C ILE A 751 -25.96 -4.86 4.25
N LEU A 752 -26.65 -3.87 4.77
CA LEU A 752 -27.87 -3.32 4.21
C LEU A 752 -27.60 -1.91 3.70
N GLN A 753 -28.00 -1.64 2.47
CA GLN A 753 -27.88 -0.35 1.83
C GLN A 753 -29.23 0.13 1.29
N VAL A 754 -29.54 1.38 1.54
CA VAL A 754 -30.70 2.07 0.99
C VAL A 754 -30.25 3.30 0.24
N GLY A 755 -30.62 3.40 -1.02
CA GLY A 755 -30.31 4.55 -1.85
C GLY A 755 -31.56 5.22 -2.41
N ALA A 756 -31.51 6.55 -2.52
CA ALA A 756 -32.55 7.36 -3.10
C ALA A 756 -31.96 8.37 -4.09
N ASN A 757 -32.64 8.55 -5.23
CA ASN A 757 -32.27 9.49 -6.29
C ASN A 757 -33.48 10.40 -6.59
N PHE A 758 -33.27 11.72 -6.52
CA PHE A 758 -34.30 12.73 -6.73
C PHE A 758 -33.88 13.72 -7.83
#